data_b36e5a275d5f3ad6f63e80e054cfb8b7
#
_entry.id   b36e5a275d5f3ad6f63e80e054cfb8b7
#
_cell.length_a   1.000
_cell.length_b   1.000
_cell.length_c   1.000
_cell.angle_alpha   90.00
_cell.angle_beta   90.00
_cell.angle_gamma   90.00
#
_symmetry.space_group_name_H-M   'P 1'
#
loop_
_entity.id
_entity.type
_entity.pdbx_description
1 polymer ?
#
loop_
_entity_poly.entity_id
_entity_poly.type
_entity_poly.pdbx_seq_one_letter_code
_entity_poly.pdbx_strand_id
1 'polypeptide(L)'
;MNISYKWLKEYVDFSLTPQETAAALTSTGLEVDALEEVQSIRGGLKGLYVGKVLTCEAHPNSDHLHVTTVDLGKEAPQQIVCGAPNVAAGQKVIVADLGCVLYDGDKEFTIKRSKLRGVESLGMICAEDEIGVGNSHDGIIVLPEDAPVGQPAAEYYHLESDWLIEVDITANRSEALSHYGVARDLYAWLRRNGYETSLHRPSCDDFKVDNESLPIEVEIDNTEACKRYACVSITGCEVKESPQWLKDKLSTIGLRPINNIVDITNYVMMAYGQPLHCFDADMVKGHRIVVRTQSEGTPFVTLDGEEHLLGEHDLSICNAEEPMCIAGVFGGKGSGTYDTTTNVVLESAYFHPTWIRKSARRHGLSTDASYRFERGIDPNGTIYALKQAAILCCQLAGGKVSMQINDVYPAPIADAQVRLDYEYCDRLIGKAIGHDMIRQIAESLEMKVVAEDAEGLVLDVPAYRTDVQRPCDVVEDILRIYGYNNVEIPTQLKSSLTVQTEQDAEYRLQNLVGEQLVGCGFYEIMNNSLTKVSYYEQAGLNAYPWEQTVKVVNPLSADLGVMRQTLLFGGLESIVRNANRKNANLRFFEVGNCYHYHQDRWSYEDPSKAYVEEAHLGLWVTGKRVCGSWAHADEDSSFCELNAYVQNIFARVGLTKNMMVVETSDNNIFASGLKVMTRGGKTVAELGILSHKLQRAADIANPVYYADIHWNTLMKAVRKNKLEYQEISKYPAVSRDLALLIDNSVKFAQIEEIAFQTEKKLLKRVELFDVYQGKNLPEGKKSYAVNFIIQDATRTLNDKAIDAIMTKLINNIKNKLGAELR
;
A
#
# COMPACT_ATOMS: atom_id res chain seq x y z
N MET A 1 12.96 5.23 9.09
CA MET A 1 14.40 5.28 9.45
C MET A 1 14.64 6.42 10.42
N ASN A 2 15.24 6.13 11.57
CA ASN A 2 15.52 7.12 12.59
C ASN A 2 16.89 7.75 12.36
N ILE A 3 16.94 9.06 12.26
CA ILE A 3 18.14 9.86 11.99
C ILE A 3 18.37 10.85 13.13
N SER A 4 19.57 10.83 13.70
CA SER A 4 20.02 11.86 14.66
C SER A 4 20.51 13.09 13.89
N TYR A 5 19.99 14.26 14.24
CA TYR A 5 20.39 15.53 13.63
C TYR A 5 21.87 15.87 13.91
N LYS A 6 22.38 15.62 15.14
CA LYS A 6 23.79 15.83 15.47
C LYS A 6 24.69 14.86 14.71
N TRP A 7 24.29 13.59 14.62
CA TRP A 7 25.06 12.60 13.88
C TRP A 7 25.08 12.90 12.37
N LEU A 8 23.96 13.41 11.80
CA LEU A 8 23.90 13.84 10.42
C LEU A 8 24.94 14.95 10.11
N LYS A 9 25.15 15.89 11.05
CA LYS A 9 26.16 16.95 10.93
C LYS A 9 27.62 16.47 10.90
N GLU A 10 27.89 15.24 11.27
CA GLU A 10 29.22 14.66 11.13
C GLU A 10 29.57 14.32 9.68
N TYR A 11 28.56 14.16 8.83
CA TYR A 11 28.73 13.79 7.43
C TYR A 11 28.52 14.94 6.44
N VAL A 12 27.75 15.95 6.80
CA VAL A 12 27.49 17.07 5.91
C VAL A 12 27.48 18.38 6.69
N ASP A 13 28.18 19.40 6.16
CA ASP A 13 28.24 20.73 6.76
C ASP A 13 26.98 21.53 6.44
N PHE A 14 26.25 21.99 7.45
CA PHE A 14 25.09 22.85 7.28
C PHE A 14 24.73 23.63 8.54
N SER A 15 24.00 24.74 8.35
CA SER A 15 23.52 25.63 9.42
C SER A 15 22.00 25.62 9.59
N LEU A 16 21.27 24.75 8.85
CA LEU A 16 19.82 24.63 8.98
C LEU A 16 19.44 24.18 10.40
N THR A 17 18.31 24.68 10.88
CA THR A 17 17.67 24.18 12.11
C THR A 17 17.11 22.76 11.89
N PRO A 18 16.77 22.01 12.94
CA PRO A 18 16.13 20.69 12.76
C PRO A 18 14.85 20.75 11.92
N GLN A 19 14.04 21.80 12.08
CA GLN A 19 12.79 22.00 11.31
C GLN A 19 13.07 22.28 9.83
N GLU A 20 14.05 23.13 9.53
CA GLU A 20 14.48 23.40 8.14
C GLU A 20 15.11 22.16 7.49
N THR A 21 15.85 21.36 8.26
CA THR A 21 16.44 20.10 7.80
C THR A 21 15.34 19.09 7.44
N ALA A 22 14.32 18.93 8.29
CA ALA A 22 13.17 18.08 8.03
C ALA A 22 12.41 18.51 6.75
N ALA A 23 12.20 19.82 6.57
CA ALA A 23 11.57 20.37 5.37
C ALA A 23 12.43 20.13 4.11
N ALA A 24 13.75 20.29 4.21
CA ALA A 24 14.68 20.02 3.11
C ALA A 24 14.65 18.54 2.70
N LEU A 25 14.73 17.61 3.66
CA LEU A 25 14.66 16.17 3.40
C LEU A 25 13.34 15.78 2.73
N THR A 26 12.20 16.22 3.28
CA THR A 26 10.89 15.98 2.68
C THR A 26 10.83 16.48 1.23
N SER A 27 11.42 17.65 0.94
CA SER A 27 11.44 18.19 -0.42
C SER A 27 12.27 17.37 -1.41
N THR A 28 13.21 16.55 -0.92
CA THR A 28 14.00 15.62 -1.76
C THR A 28 13.35 14.25 -1.96
N GLY A 29 12.16 14.02 -1.38
CA GLY A 29 11.46 12.74 -1.39
C GLY A 29 11.81 11.80 -0.23
N LEU A 30 12.53 12.30 0.77
CA LEU A 30 12.73 11.64 2.06
C LEU A 30 11.74 12.24 3.06
N GLU A 31 10.50 11.76 3.03
CA GLU A 31 9.40 12.29 3.86
C GLU A 31 9.72 12.16 5.35
N VAL A 32 9.58 13.25 6.07
CA VAL A 32 9.78 13.27 7.54
C VAL A 32 8.43 13.15 8.21
N ASP A 33 8.20 12.00 8.86
CA ASP A 33 6.95 11.69 9.57
C ASP A 33 6.89 12.37 10.95
N ALA A 34 8.03 12.39 11.66
CA ALA A 34 8.12 12.99 12.98
C ALA A 34 9.47 13.69 13.20
N LEU A 35 9.44 14.73 14.03
CA LEU A 35 10.62 15.47 14.49
C LEU A 35 10.50 15.70 15.99
N GLU A 36 11.36 15.03 16.78
CA GLU A 36 11.27 15.03 18.23
C GLU A 36 12.60 15.43 18.87
N GLU A 37 12.56 16.26 19.92
CA GLU A 37 13.73 16.55 20.73
C GLU A 37 13.99 15.38 21.69
N VAL A 38 15.10 14.69 21.53
CA VAL A 38 15.53 13.58 22.38
C VAL A 38 16.53 14.11 23.41
N GLN A 39 16.25 13.87 24.66
CA GLN A 39 17.13 14.24 25.80
C GLN A 39 17.79 12.97 26.32
N SER A 40 19.11 13.02 26.57
CA SER A 40 19.87 11.87 27.09
C SER A 40 19.37 11.38 28.45
N ILE A 41 18.75 12.27 29.24
CA ILE A 41 18.01 11.93 30.44
C ILE A 41 16.58 12.43 30.30
N ARG A 42 15.59 11.55 30.55
CA ARG A 42 14.17 11.87 30.45
C ARG A 42 13.81 13.11 31.30
N GLY A 43 13.18 14.11 30.69
CA GLY A 43 12.84 15.38 31.32
C GLY A 43 13.98 16.43 31.33
N GLY A 44 15.17 16.06 30.82
CA GLY A 44 16.29 16.99 30.62
C GLY A 44 16.76 17.70 31.87
N LEU A 45 16.57 17.10 33.03
CA LEU A 45 16.89 17.68 34.37
C LEU A 45 16.27 19.09 34.57
N LYS A 46 15.12 19.38 33.93
CA LYS A 46 14.42 20.66 34.05
C LYS A 46 13.91 20.85 35.50
N GLY A 47 14.26 21.98 36.12
CA GLY A 47 13.86 22.28 37.50
C GLY A 47 14.77 21.67 38.59
N LEU A 48 15.89 21.06 38.18
CA LEU A 48 16.94 20.64 39.10
C LEU A 48 18.09 21.63 39.09
N TYR A 49 18.64 21.91 40.26
CA TYR A 49 19.69 22.89 40.44
C TYR A 49 20.80 22.39 41.42
N VAL A 50 21.99 22.87 41.22
CA VAL A 50 23.07 22.70 42.20
C VAL A 50 22.75 23.56 43.44
N GLY A 51 22.60 22.92 44.59
CA GLY A 51 22.34 23.56 45.87
C GLY A 51 23.48 23.38 46.87
N LYS A 52 23.56 24.29 47.86
CA LYS A 52 24.47 24.13 49.00
C LYS A 52 23.67 23.99 50.30
N VAL A 53 23.87 22.92 51.03
CA VAL A 53 23.27 22.68 52.34
C VAL A 53 23.93 23.62 53.35
N LEU A 54 23.18 24.62 53.84
CA LEU A 54 23.71 25.60 54.83
C LEU A 54 23.62 25.02 56.24
N THR A 55 22.47 24.41 56.60
CA THR A 55 22.24 23.77 57.88
C THR A 55 21.67 22.40 57.74
N CYS A 56 21.96 21.49 58.65
CA CYS A 56 21.38 20.12 58.65
C CYS A 56 21.13 19.77 60.15
N GLU A 57 19.86 19.71 60.54
CA GLU A 57 19.42 19.44 61.88
C GLU A 57 18.56 18.19 61.95
N ALA A 58 18.55 17.45 63.05
CA ALA A 58 17.68 16.30 63.24
C ALA A 58 16.20 16.71 63.21
N HIS A 59 15.36 15.95 62.57
CA HIS A 59 13.93 16.25 62.49
C HIS A 59 13.24 16.08 63.86
N PRO A 60 12.43 17.07 64.32
CA PRO A 60 11.88 17.04 65.68
C PRO A 60 10.92 15.84 65.95
N ASN A 61 10.35 15.25 64.92
CA ASN A 61 9.37 14.15 65.04
C ASN A 61 9.81 12.89 64.30
N SER A 62 11.11 12.72 64.00
CA SER A 62 11.63 11.55 63.26
C SER A 62 13.11 11.31 63.60
N ASP A 63 13.47 10.07 63.73
CA ASP A 63 14.85 9.58 63.95
C ASP A 63 15.64 9.33 62.67
N HIS A 64 14.97 9.36 61.51
CA HIS A 64 15.57 9.09 60.18
C HIS A 64 15.58 10.31 59.25
N LEU A 65 14.87 11.41 59.62
CA LEU A 65 14.77 12.58 58.77
C LEU A 65 15.68 13.73 59.31
N HIS A 66 16.15 14.54 58.37
CA HIS A 66 16.88 15.77 58.69
C HIS A 66 16.14 16.97 58.07
N VAL A 67 16.12 18.07 58.79
CA VAL A 67 15.63 19.37 58.31
C VAL A 67 16.84 20.13 57.80
N THR A 68 16.88 20.42 56.53
CA THR A 68 18.00 21.15 55.89
C THR A 68 17.54 22.51 55.40
N THR A 69 18.44 23.49 55.45
CA THR A 69 18.31 24.75 54.74
C THR A 69 19.27 24.74 53.56
N VAL A 70 18.78 24.89 52.36
CA VAL A 70 19.56 24.74 51.12
C VAL A 70 19.54 26.05 50.32
N ASP A 71 20.71 26.54 49.97
CA ASP A 71 20.88 27.69 49.09
C ASP A 71 20.87 27.18 47.62
N LEU A 72 19.97 27.71 46.83
CA LEU A 72 19.83 27.43 45.39
C LEU A 72 20.25 28.64 44.54
N GLY A 73 20.97 29.62 45.11
CA GLY A 73 21.29 30.86 44.40
C GLY A 73 20.09 31.80 44.21
N LYS A 74 18.99 31.60 44.97
CA LYS A 74 17.77 32.41 44.95
C LYS A 74 17.78 33.48 46.04
N GLU A 75 16.79 34.36 46.06
CA GLU A 75 16.68 35.43 47.06
C GLU A 75 16.67 34.93 48.51
N ALA A 76 16.18 33.73 48.79
CA ALA A 76 16.15 33.11 50.10
C ALA A 76 16.44 31.61 50.04
N PRO A 77 17.20 31.05 51.00
CA PRO A 77 17.41 29.62 51.12
C PRO A 77 16.09 28.88 51.36
N GLN A 78 16.00 27.66 50.85
CA GLN A 78 14.79 26.81 50.94
C GLN A 78 14.95 25.76 52.05
N GLN A 79 13.88 25.53 52.81
CA GLN A 79 13.81 24.44 53.77
C GLN A 79 13.40 23.15 53.06
N ILE A 80 14.23 22.13 53.18
CA ILE A 80 13.99 20.79 52.57
C ILE A 80 14.18 19.72 53.64
N VAL A 81 13.23 18.80 53.72
CA VAL A 81 13.34 17.63 54.60
C VAL A 81 13.94 16.48 53.79
N CYS A 82 15.06 15.93 54.25
CA CYS A 82 15.80 14.86 53.58
C CYS A 82 15.87 13.62 54.49
N GLY A 83 15.66 12.43 53.88
CA GLY A 83 15.74 11.13 54.55
C GLY A 83 17.06 10.38 54.32
N ALA A 84 17.94 10.91 53.50
CA ALA A 84 19.19 10.21 53.18
C ALA A 84 20.20 10.26 54.35
N PRO A 85 20.90 9.17 54.62
CA PRO A 85 21.81 9.05 55.73
C PRO A 85 23.11 9.87 55.56
N ASN A 86 23.44 10.23 54.33
CA ASN A 86 24.70 10.91 53.96
C ASN A 86 24.54 12.42 53.87
N VAL A 87 23.36 13.02 54.18
CA VAL A 87 23.16 14.46 54.11
C VAL A 87 23.89 15.17 55.28
N ALA A 88 24.65 16.24 55.00
CA ALA A 88 25.37 17.03 56.00
C ALA A 88 25.47 18.51 55.60
N ALA A 89 25.61 19.37 56.58
CA ALA A 89 25.87 20.80 56.35
C ALA A 89 27.19 21.02 55.58
N GLY A 90 27.20 21.98 54.68
CA GLY A 90 28.34 22.33 53.82
C GLY A 90 28.40 21.62 52.50
N GLN A 91 27.68 20.50 52.32
CA GLN A 91 27.69 19.73 51.08
C GLN A 91 27.04 20.51 49.94
N LYS A 92 27.55 20.29 48.72
CA LYS A 92 26.86 20.65 47.49
C LYS A 92 26.11 19.42 46.94
N VAL A 93 24.87 19.65 46.57
CA VAL A 93 23.89 18.58 46.25
C VAL A 93 23.05 18.96 45.03
N ILE A 94 22.38 18.00 44.42
CA ILE A 94 21.36 18.28 43.42
C ILE A 94 19.98 18.35 44.07
N VAL A 95 19.24 19.41 43.75
CA VAL A 95 17.93 19.70 44.34
C VAL A 95 16.86 19.85 43.26
N ALA A 96 15.80 19.08 43.38
CA ALA A 96 14.58 19.25 42.62
C ALA A 96 13.70 20.32 43.30
N ASP A 97 13.48 21.43 42.60
CA ASP A 97 12.68 22.56 43.02
C ASP A 97 11.19 22.30 42.89
N LEU A 98 10.36 23.17 43.48
CA LEU A 98 8.90 23.09 43.36
C LEU A 98 8.46 23.14 41.87
N GLY A 99 7.64 22.20 41.46
CA GLY A 99 7.18 22.06 40.09
C GLY A 99 8.08 21.20 39.22
N CYS A 100 9.27 20.77 39.69
CA CYS A 100 10.11 19.82 38.98
C CYS A 100 9.36 18.48 38.82
N VAL A 101 9.47 17.85 37.63
CA VAL A 101 8.94 16.51 37.35
C VAL A 101 10.11 15.53 37.34
N LEU A 102 10.04 14.52 38.18
CA LEU A 102 10.95 13.38 38.22
C LEU A 102 10.27 12.14 37.62
N TYR A 103 11.06 11.18 37.15
CA TYR A 103 10.56 10.01 36.44
C TYR A 103 11.05 8.72 37.13
N ASP A 104 10.13 7.78 37.36
CA ASP A 104 10.42 6.43 37.84
C ASP A 104 9.82 5.43 36.83
N GLY A 105 10.63 4.97 35.90
CA GLY A 105 10.19 4.23 34.73
C GLY A 105 9.15 5.05 33.92
N ASP A 106 7.94 4.55 33.76
CA ASP A 106 6.85 5.24 33.03
C ASP A 106 6.06 6.22 33.92
N LYS A 107 6.33 6.28 35.21
CA LYS A 107 5.58 7.14 36.15
C LYS A 107 6.24 8.51 36.28
N GLU A 108 5.40 9.54 36.33
CA GLU A 108 5.79 10.92 36.56
C GLU A 108 5.47 11.32 38.01
N PHE A 109 6.44 11.99 38.69
CA PHE A 109 6.27 12.49 40.02
C PHE A 109 6.64 13.97 40.05
N THR A 110 5.65 14.84 40.34
CA THR A 110 5.86 16.27 40.44
C THR A 110 6.21 16.70 41.88
N ILE A 111 7.31 17.40 42.09
CA ILE A 111 7.70 17.97 43.38
C ILE A 111 6.74 19.08 43.77
N LYS A 112 6.03 18.88 44.87
CA LYS A 112 5.08 19.84 45.45
C LYS A 112 5.44 20.20 46.86
N ARG A 113 5.02 21.41 47.28
CA ARG A 113 5.09 21.79 48.67
C ARG A 113 4.43 20.74 49.56
N SER A 114 5.18 20.16 50.48
CA SER A 114 4.71 19.06 51.32
C SER A 114 5.02 19.28 52.79
N LYS A 115 4.27 18.61 53.67
CA LYS A 115 4.58 18.57 55.12
C LYS A 115 4.95 17.15 55.50
N LEU A 116 6.22 16.91 55.81
CA LEU A 116 6.73 15.63 56.28
C LEU A 116 6.76 15.62 57.81
N ARG A 117 5.96 14.81 58.44
CA ARG A 117 5.79 14.69 59.92
C ARG A 117 5.66 16.05 60.63
N GLY A 118 4.97 17.02 59.97
CA GLY A 118 4.68 18.35 60.52
C GLY A 118 5.64 19.46 60.12
N VAL A 119 6.79 19.13 59.51
CA VAL A 119 7.78 20.09 58.98
C VAL A 119 7.59 20.26 57.46
N GLU A 120 7.63 21.51 57.02
CA GLU A 120 7.45 21.87 55.61
C GLU A 120 8.71 21.58 54.81
N SER A 121 8.51 20.96 53.59
CA SER A 121 9.55 20.79 52.60
C SER A 121 9.20 21.50 51.31
N LEU A 122 10.10 22.30 50.78
CA LEU A 122 9.94 23.12 49.58
C LEU A 122 10.76 22.59 48.40
N GLY A 123 11.14 21.33 48.40
CA GLY A 123 11.93 20.66 47.38
C GLY A 123 12.33 19.27 47.81
N MET A 124 13.18 18.64 47.01
CA MET A 124 13.76 17.32 47.28
C MET A 124 15.27 17.35 46.95
N ILE A 125 16.11 16.83 47.82
CA ILE A 125 17.54 16.56 47.52
C ILE A 125 17.58 15.16 46.92
N CYS A 126 18.18 15.00 45.74
CA CYS A 126 18.03 13.80 44.90
C CYS A 126 19.22 12.84 44.98
N ALA A 127 18.93 11.55 44.80
CA ALA A 127 19.88 10.47 44.52
C ALA A 127 20.16 10.37 43.00
N GLU A 128 21.14 9.56 42.62
CA GLU A 128 21.54 9.40 41.21
C GLU A 128 20.41 8.76 40.37
N ASP A 129 19.80 7.70 40.87
CA ASP A 129 18.73 6.97 40.19
C ASP A 129 17.43 7.77 40.06
N GLU A 130 17.15 8.64 41.04
CA GLU A 130 15.97 9.51 41.04
C GLU A 130 15.98 10.55 39.90
N ILE A 131 17.17 10.94 39.44
CA ILE A 131 17.31 11.90 38.32
C ILE A 131 17.92 11.29 37.07
N GLY A 132 18.25 10.00 37.09
CA GLY A 132 18.75 9.25 35.94
C GLY A 132 20.20 9.53 35.55
N VAL A 133 21.03 10.09 36.46
CA VAL A 133 22.47 10.32 36.20
C VAL A 133 23.33 9.12 36.58
N GLY A 134 22.79 8.16 37.31
CA GLY A 134 23.46 6.93 37.75
C GLY A 134 22.44 5.91 38.25
N ASN A 135 22.94 4.83 38.87
CA ASN A 135 22.13 3.72 39.37
C ASN A 135 22.12 3.60 40.90
N SER A 136 22.85 4.48 41.63
CA SER A 136 22.95 4.39 43.08
C SER A 136 21.75 5.03 43.77
N HIS A 137 21.19 4.33 44.76
CA HIS A 137 20.17 4.80 45.70
C HIS A 137 20.67 4.81 47.15
N ASP A 138 21.99 4.66 47.35
CA ASP A 138 22.58 4.55 48.68
C ASP A 138 22.60 5.88 49.48
N GLY A 139 22.23 6.98 48.81
CA GLY A 139 22.13 8.31 49.39
C GLY A 139 21.99 9.42 48.37
N ILE A 140 21.96 10.65 48.80
CA ILE A 140 21.93 11.83 47.93
C ILE A 140 23.24 12.01 47.16
N ILE A 141 23.16 12.66 45.99
CA ILE A 141 24.32 13.10 45.22
C ILE A 141 25.09 14.18 46.01
N VAL A 142 26.36 13.92 46.30
CA VAL A 142 27.26 14.90 46.87
C VAL A 142 28.25 15.34 45.78
N LEU A 143 28.17 16.61 45.40
CA LEU A 143 28.99 17.20 44.35
C LEU A 143 30.34 17.72 44.93
N PRO A 144 31.37 17.88 44.07
CA PRO A 144 32.64 18.56 44.47
C PRO A 144 32.43 19.98 45.00
N GLU A 145 33.36 20.44 45.81
CA GLU A 145 33.26 21.79 46.48
C GLU A 145 33.26 22.96 45.49
N ASP A 146 33.78 22.78 44.28
CA ASP A 146 33.85 23.78 43.20
C ASP A 146 32.56 23.88 42.39
N ALA A 147 31.57 22.95 42.54
CA ALA A 147 30.32 22.99 41.83
C ALA A 147 29.57 24.33 42.02
N PRO A 148 29.12 25.04 40.95
CA PRO A 148 28.53 26.38 41.09
C PRO A 148 27.11 26.32 41.67
N VAL A 149 26.87 26.95 42.79
CA VAL A 149 25.53 27.00 43.42
C VAL A 149 24.56 27.81 42.56
N GLY A 150 23.36 27.31 42.37
CA GLY A 150 22.32 27.89 41.52
C GLY A 150 22.39 27.54 40.05
N GLN A 151 23.44 26.83 39.61
CA GLN A 151 23.53 26.34 38.21
C GLN A 151 22.48 25.28 37.97
N PRO A 152 21.75 25.34 36.81
CA PRO A 152 20.88 24.24 36.39
C PRO A 152 21.65 22.91 36.29
N ALA A 153 21.07 21.81 36.78
CA ALA A 153 21.71 20.50 36.75
C ALA A 153 22.02 20.02 35.32
N ALA A 154 21.18 20.38 34.36
CA ALA A 154 21.41 20.08 32.93
C ALA A 154 22.72 20.70 32.43
N GLU A 155 23.04 21.93 32.81
CA GLU A 155 24.30 22.60 32.45
C GLU A 155 25.51 22.02 33.22
N TYR A 156 25.31 21.69 34.50
CA TYR A 156 26.34 21.08 35.34
C TYR A 156 26.79 19.72 34.82
N TYR A 157 25.81 18.87 34.35
CA TYR A 157 26.08 17.57 33.76
C TYR A 157 26.38 17.63 32.26
N HIS A 158 26.45 18.84 31.69
CA HIS A 158 26.66 19.02 30.23
C HIS A 158 25.70 18.20 29.37
N LEU A 159 24.43 18.16 29.80
CA LEU A 159 23.41 17.43 29.06
C LEU A 159 23.20 18.06 27.70
N GLU A 160 23.37 17.24 26.68
CA GLU A 160 23.13 17.62 25.31
C GLU A 160 21.79 17.03 24.84
N SER A 161 20.90 17.86 24.34
CA SER A 161 19.74 17.37 23.56
C SER A 161 20.13 17.13 22.11
N ASP A 162 19.49 16.15 21.48
CA ASP A 162 19.56 15.90 20.05
C ASP A 162 18.17 15.95 19.48
N TRP A 163 18.04 15.91 18.15
CA TRP A 163 16.76 15.79 17.47
C TRP A 163 16.71 14.49 16.70
N LEU A 164 15.64 13.73 16.95
CA LEU A 164 15.28 12.55 16.17
C LEU A 164 14.44 12.99 14.99
N ILE A 165 14.89 12.67 13.80
CA ILE A 165 14.18 12.86 12.54
C ILE A 165 13.73 11.47 12.09
N GLU A 166 12.44 11.20 12.12
CA GLU A 166 11.87 9.96 11.61
C GLU A 166 11.56 10.12 10.12
N VAL A 167 12.30 9.37 9.28
CA VAL A 167 12.21 9.46 7.82
C VAL A 167 11.55 8.21 7.27
N ASP A 168 10.46 8.36 6.51
CA ASP A 168 9.89 7.26 5.73
C ASP A 168 10.68 7.09 4.43
N ILE A 169 11.25 5.90 4.27
CA ILE A 169 12.10 5.56 3.13
C ILE A 169 11.43 4.49 2.28
N THR A 170 11.08 4.87 1.05
CA THR A 170 10.48 3.95 0.08
C THR A 170 11.44 2.83 -0.30
N ALA A 171 10.90 1.68 -0.70
CA ALA A 171 11.68 0.46 -0.92
C ALA A 171 12.74 0.57 -2.04
N ASN A 172 12.58 1.50 -2.97
CA ASN A 172 13.54 1.78 -4.05
C ASN A 172 14.73 2.67 -3.61
N ARG A 173 14.62 3.34 -2.44
CA ARG A 173 15.64 4.27 -1.91
C ARG A 173 16.50 3.62 -0.81
N SER A 174 16.93 2.37 -1.04
CA SER A 174 17.70 1.59 -0.04
C SER A 174 19.03 2.23 0.34
N GLU A 175 19.61 3.05 -0.51
CA GLU A 175 20.85 3.80 -0.24
C GLU A 175 20.67 4.88 0.85
N ALA A 176 19.43 5.31 1.10
CA ALA A 176 19.09 6.25 2.16
C ALA A 176 18.86 5.59 3.54
N LEU A 177 18.97 4.25 3.65
CA LEU A 177 18.81 3.52 4.92
C LEU A 177 20.03 3.65 5.86
N SER A 178 20.63 4.85 5.88
CA SER A 178 21.76 5.19 6.75
C SER A 178 21.88 6.71 6.93
N HIS A 179 22.61 7.15 7.97
CA HIS A 179 22.90 8.56 8.18
C HIS A 179 23.69 9.15 6.99
N TYR A 180 24.69 8.42 6.48
CA TYR A 180 25.47 8.88 5.33
C TYR A 180 24.63 8.95 4.05
N GLY A 181 23.70 8.00 3.85
CA GLY A 181 22.78 8.04 2.71
C GLY A 181 21.83 9.24 2.72
N VAL A 182 21.27 9.57 3.90
CA VAL A 182 20.46 10.79 4.10
C VAL A 182 21.30 12.06 3.96
N ALA A 183 22.54 12.05 4.48
CA ALA A 183 23.47 13.16 4.33
C ALA A 183 23.80 13.48 2.86
N ARG A 184 23.87 12.45 2.01
CA ARG A 184 24.10 12.59 0.56
C ARG A 184 22.96 13.36 -0.13
N ASP A 185 21.72 13.03 0.20
CA ASP A 185 20.56 13.73 -0.34
C ASP A 185 20.48 15.18 0.16
N LEU A 186 20.72 15.38 1.45
CA LEU A 186 20.76 16.72 2.03
C LEU A 186 21.90 17.57 1.40
N TYR A 187 23.08 17.00 1.18
CA TYR A 187 24.18 17.64 0.49
C TYR A 187 23.81 18.09 -0.93
N ALA A 188 23.15 17.22 -1.70
CA ALA A 188 22.71 17.54 -3.05
C ALA A 188 21.69 18.70 -3.03
N TRP A 189 20.76 18.69 -2.09
CA TRP A 189 19.79 19.77 -1.90
C TRP A 189 20.48 21.09 -1.49
N LEU A 190 21.41 21.06 -0.55
CA LEU A 190 22.16 22.24 -0.09
C LEU A 190 22.95 22.87 -1.23
N ARG A 191 23.70 22.07 -1.99
CA ARG A 191 24.45 22.55 -3.17
C ARG A 191 23.56 23.20 -4.21
N ARG A 192 22.43 22.55 -4.52
CA ARG A 192 21.47 23.08 -5.48
C ARG A 192 20.89 24.43 -5.03
N ASN A 193 20.73 24.64 -3.72
CA ASN A 193 20.18 25.89 -3.15
C ASN A 193 21.27 26.92 -2.81
N GLY A 194 22.53 26.71 -3.19
CA GLY A 194 23.63 27.68 -3.09
C GLY A 194 24.26 27.80 -1.71
N TYR A 195 24.06 26.81 -0.83
CA TYR A 195 24.76 26.73 0.45
C TYR A 195 26.21 26.28 0.23
N GLU A 196 27.15 26.88 1.00
CA GLU A 196 28.47 26.29 1.16
C GLU A 196 28.35 25.03 2.02
N THR A 197 28.77 23.90 1.47
CA THR A 197 28.61 22.59 2.10
C THR A 197 29.65 21.61 1.56
N SER A 198 30.01 20.64 2.38
CA SER A 198 30.85 19.51 1.99
C SER A 198 30.25 18.22 2.55
N LEU A 199 30.48 17.10 1.86
CA LEU A 199 30.10 15.76 2.29
C LEU A 199 31.37 15.05 2.79
N HIS A 200 31.35 14.58 4.03
CA HIS A 200 32.47 13.96 4.70
C HIS A 200 32.25 12.47 4.87
N ARG A 201 33.25 11.69 4.52
CA ARG A 201 33.27 10.27 4.83
C ARG A 201 34.54 9.99 5.65
N PRO A 202 34.41 9.47 6.89
CA PRO A 202 35.57 9.19 7.74
C PRO A 202 36.63 8.33 7.04
N SER A 203 37.93 8.68 7.21
CA SER A 203 39.02 7.91 6.61
C SER A 203 39.14 6.51 7.22
N CYS A 204 39.65 5.57 6.40
CA CYS A 204 40.06 4.25 6.86
C CYS A 204 41.60 4.12 6.99
N ASP A 205 42.38 5.23 7.01
CA ASP A 205 43.84 5.22 7.01
C ASP A 205 44.41 4.61 8.31
N ASP A 206 43.66 4.62 9.39
CA ASP A 206 44.02 4.01 10.68
C ASP A 206 43.91 2.47 10.66
N PHE A 207 43.33 1.89 9.63
CA PHE A 207 43.24 0.45 9.49
C PHE A 207 44.62 -0.13 9.15
N LYS A 208 45.15 -0.98 10.02
CA LYS A 208 46.41 -1.70 9.82
C LYS A 208 46.30 -3.13 10.35
N VAL A 209 46.99 -4.05 9.71
CA VAL A 209 47.14 -5.41 10.21
C VAL A 209 48.30 -5.43 11.24
N ASP A 210 47.98 -5.81 12.46
CA ASP A 210 48.99 -5.84 13.55
C ASP A 210 49.77 -7.17 13.56
N ASN A 211 49.15 -8.26 13.18
CA ASN A 211 49.76 -9.60 13.11
C ASN A 211 48.94 -10.54 12.17
N GLU A 212 49.39 -11.76 11.97
CA GLU A 212 48.68 -12.77 11.16
C GLU A 212 48.44 -14.06 11.99
N SER A 213 48.06 -13.92 13.26
CA SER A 213 47.93 -15.03 14.19
C SER A 213 46.59 -15.82 14.05
N LEU A 214 45.60 -15.27 13.42
CA LEU A 214 44.26 -15.88 13.29
C LEU A 214 43.71 -15.76 11.86
N PRO A 215 44.30 -16.45 10.89
CA PRO A 215 43.76 -16.43 9.52
C PRO A 215 42.47 -17.23 9.43
N ILE A 216 41.49 -16.68 8.70
CA ILE A 216 40.20 -17.33 8.42
C ILE A 216 40.04 -17.51 6.91
N GLU A 217 39.81 -18.74 6.48
CA GLU A 217 39.53 -19.06 5.09
C GLU A 217 38.05 -18.80 4.79
N VAL A 218 37.76 -18.31 3.58
CA VAL A 218 36.40 -18.06 3.12
C VAL A 218 36.13 -18.78 1.81
N GLU A 219 35.00 -19.49 1.75
CA GLU A 219 34.51 -20.17 0.57
C GLU A 219 33.05 -19.80 0.33
N ILE A 220 32.70 -19.50 -0.92
CA ILE A 220 31.33 -19.21 -1.34
C ILE A 220 30.90 -20.34 -2.29
N ASP A 221 30.06 -21.27 -1.81
CA ASP A 221 29.51 -22.36 -2.63
C ASP A 221 28.37 -21.84 -3.54
N ASN A 222 27.56 -20.91 -3.04
CA ASN A 222 26.46 -20.36 -3.80
C ASN A 222 26.72 -18.90 -4.16
N THR A 223 27.39 -18.69 -5.30
CA THR A 223 27.73 -17.35 -5.81
C THR A 223 26.53 -16.58 -6.39
N GLU A 224 25.39 -17.21 -6.61
CA GLU A 224 24.14 -16.51 -6.95
C GLU A 224 23.56 -15.79 -5.73
N ALA A 225 23.49 -16.47 -4.60
CA ALA A 225 22.92 -15.95 -3.36
C ALA A 225 23.88 -15.03 -2.59
N CYS A 226 25.19 -15.32 -2.61
CA CYS A 226 26.23 -14.48 -2.03
C CYS A 226 27.17 -14.00 -3.14
N LYS A 227 27.10 -12.70 -3.48
CA LYS A 227 27.93 -12.10 -4.52
C LYS A 227 29.31 -11.67 -4.01
N ARG A 228 29.41 -11.29 -2.73
CA ARG A 228 30.64 -10.85 -2.08
C ARG A 228 30.58 -11.20 -0.60
N TYR A 229 31.70 -11.69 -0.08
CA TYR A 229 31.88 -11.96 1.33
C TYR A 229 33.27 -11.53 1.77
N ALA A 230 33.33 -10.64 2.75
CA ALA A 230 34.59 -10.18 3.30
C ALA A 230 34.60 -10.38 4.83
N CYS A 231 35.74 -10.76 5.37
CA CYS A 231 35.93 -10.86 6.80
C CYS A 231 37.34 -10.46 7.24
N VAL A 232 37.43 -10.14 8.53
CA VAL A 232 38.70 -9.87 9.21
C VAL A 232 38.62 -10.37 10.65
N SER A 233 39.70 -10.98 11.15
CA SER A 233 39.82 -11.42 12.54
C SER A 233 40.51 -10.36 13.40
N ILE A 234 40.07 -10.23 14.65
CA ILE A 234 40.62 -9.32 15.64
C ILE A 234 40.81 -10.11 16.93
N THR A 235 42.02 -10.09 17.50
CA THR A 235 42.35 -10.82 18.73
C THR A 235 42.60 -9.90 19.91
N GLY A 236 42.38 -10.40 21.12
CA GLY A 236 42.59 -9.65 22.37
C GLY A 236 41.54 -8.58 22.62
N CYS A 237 40.33 -8.76 22.14
CA CYS A 237 39.21 -7.88 22.46
C CYS A 237 38.74 -8.08 23.89
N GLU A 238 38.35 -7.00 24.56
CA GLU A 238 37.65 -6.99 25.84
C GLU A 238 36.19 -6.59 25.57
N VAL A 239 35.27 -7.52 25.75
CA VAL A 239 33.82 -7.22 25.65
C VAL A 239 33.42 -6.51 26.95
N LYS A 240 32.88 -5.30 26.83
CA LYS A 240 32.48 -4.44 27.94
C LYS A 240 31.40 -3.48 27.51
N GLU A 241 30.92 -2.70 28.46
CA GLU A 241 29.97 -1.64 28.20
C GLU A 241 30.51 -0.61 27.20
N SER A 242 29.67 -0.17 26.27
CA SER A 242 30.04 0.85 25.27
C SER A 242 30.33 2.20 25.91
N PRO A 243 31.24 3.02 25.33
CA PRO A 243 31.44 4.40 25.77
C PRO A 243 30.18 5.25 25.59
N GLN A 244 30.06 6.28 26.41
CA GLN A 244 28.80 7.05 26.47
C GLN A 244 28.38 7.64 25.12
N TRP A 245 29.32 8.18 24.33
CA TRP A 245 29.01 8.76 23.03
C TRP A 245 28.35 7.75 22.07
N LEU A 246 28.76 6.45 22.11
CA LEU A 246 28.22 5.41 21.29
C LEU A 246 26.80 5.00 21.75
N LYS A 247 26.64 4.90 23.09
CA LYS A 247 25.32 4.66 23.70
C LYS A 247 24.33 5.78 23.35
N ASP A 248 24.75 7.04 23.47
CA ASP A 248 23.90 8.19 23.19
C ASP A 248 23.43 8.20 21.73
N LYS A 249 24.32 7.97 20.76
CA LYS A 249 23.97 7.90 19.34
C LYS A 249 22.96 6.79 19.05
N LEU A 250 23.19 5.59 19.56
CA LEU A 250 22.29 4.46 19.35
C LEU A 250 20.94 4.68 20.04
N SER A 251 20.96 5.16 21.30
CA SER A 251 19.74 5.43 22.05
C SER A 251 18.89 6.53 21.42
N THR A 252 19.51 7.58 20.88
CA THR A 252 18.81 8.67 20.16
C THR A 252 17.97 8.15 19.01
N ILE A 253 18.45 7.14 18.29
CA ILE A 253 17.73 6.53 17.16
C ILE A 253 16.84 5.33 17.57
N GLY A 254 16.69 5.07 18.88
CA GLY A 254 15.83 4.04 19.44
C GLY A 254 16.46 2.64 19.53
N LEU A 255 17.78 2.51 19.32
CA LEU A 255 18.49 1.24 19.52
C LEU A 255 18.99 1.12 20.95
N ARG A 256 18.74 -0.03 21.57
CA ARG A 256 19.22 -0.33 22.93
C ARG A 256 20.69 -0.77 22.88
N PRO A 257 21.62 -0.09 23.55
CA PRO A 257 22.99 -0.54 23.68
C PRO A 257 23.09 -1.90 24.40
N ILE A 258 24.02 -2.75 23.95
CA ILE A 258 24.25 -4.10 24.47
C ILE A 258 25.66 -4.21 25.05
N ASN A 259 26.66 -4.21 24.16
CA ASN A 259 28.08 -4.17 24.53
C ASN A 259 28.88 -3.52 23.39
N ASN A 260 30.15 -3.16 23.66
CA ASN A 260 30.97 -2.44 22.70
C ASN A 260 31.09 -3.12 21.31
N ILE A 261 31.11 -4.43 21.22
CA ILE A 261 31.29 -5.15 19.94
C ILE A 261 29.97 -5.11 19.13
N VAL A 262 28.84 -5.46 19.74
CA VAL A 262 27.54 -5.44 19.09
C VAL A 262 27.12 -4.02 18.71
N ASP A 263 27.40 -3.07 19.60
CA ASP A 263 27.06 -1.66 19.37
C ASP A 263 27.89 -1.04 18.24
N ILE A 264 29.17 -1.46 18.06
CA ILE A 264 29.97 -1.08 16.89
C ILE A 264 29.33 -1.58 15.59
N THR A 265 28.86 -2.83 15.52
CA THR A 265 28.22 -3.35 14.31
C THR A 265 26.91 -2.61 13.99
N ASN A 266 26.10 -2.33 15.01
CA ASN A 266 24.88 -1.52 14.87
C ASN A 266 25.20 -0.09 14.44
N TYR A 267 26.21 0.54 15.05
CA TYR A 267 26.66 1.89 14.68
C TYR A 267 27.06 1.96 13.21
N VAL A 268 27.89 1.03 12.72
CA VAL A 268 28.36 1.01 11.34
C VAL A 268 27.20 0.77 10.36
N MET A 269 26.27 -0.12 10.73
CA MET A 269 25.06 -0.35 9.92
C MET A 269 24.21 0.92 9.81
N MET A 270 23.97 1.61 10.90
CA MET A 270 23.17 2.86 10.92
C MET A 270 23.91 4.04 10.31
N ALA A 271 25.25 4.03 10.38
CA ALA A 271 26.10 5.05 9.77
C ALA A 271 26.15 4.96 8.25
N TYR A 272 26.36 3.75 7.69
CA TYR A 272 26.72 3.56 6.29
C TYR A 272 25.79 2.62 5.51
N GLY A 273 24.79 2.01 6.16
CA GLY A 273 23.83 1.14 5.52
C GLY A 273 24.32 -0.29 5.25
N GLN A 274 25.50 -0.66 5.73
CA GLN A 274 26.08 -1.97 5.59
C GLN A 274 25.85 -2.79 6.87
N PRO A 275 24.97 -3.80 6.87
CA PRO A 275 24.89 -4.72 8.01
C PRO A 275 26.19 -5.52 8.17
N LEU A 276 26.62 -5.64 9.40
CA LEU A 276 27.80 -6.42 9.82
C LEU A 276 27.35 -7.49 10.81
N HIS A 277 28.07 -8.62 10.80
CA HIS A 277 27.95 -9.60 11.86
C HIS A 277 29.30 -9.85 12.52
N CYS A 278 29.26 -10.22 13.79
CA CYS A 278 30.45 -10.51 14.58
C CYS A 278 30.34 -11.91 15.20
N PHE A 279 31.22 -12.81 14.80
CA PHE A 279 31.32 -14.14 15.37
C PHE A 279 32.38 -14.21 16.46
N ASP A 280 32.15 -15.00 17.49
CA ASP A 280 33.22 -15.49 18.36
C ASP A 280 34.14 -16.36 17.52
N ALA A 281 35.40 -15.98 17.41
CA ALA A 281 36.36 -16.66 16.56
C ALA A 281 36.63 -18.11 17.00
N ASP A 282 36.53 -18.42 18.31
CA ASP A 282 36.73 -19.76 18.87
C ASP A 282 35.59 -20.72 18.46
N MET A 283 34.44 -20.16 18.04
CA MET A 283 33.30 -20.94 17.51
C MET A 283 33.39 -21.14 15.99
N VAL A 284 34.32 -20.46 15.30
CA VAL A 284 34.60 -20.68 13.87
C VAL A 284 35.48 -21.90 13.71
N LYS A 285 34.87 -23.09 13.85
CA LYS A 285 35.59 -24.39 13.76
C LYS A 285 36.32 -24.52 12.46
N GLY A 286 37.56 -24.97 12.53
CA GLY A 286 38.43 -25.14 11.38
C GLY A 286 39.01 -23.88 10.80
N HIS A 287 38.80 -22.70 11.46
CA HIS A 287 39.18 -21.38 10.95
C HIS A 287 38.71 -21.14 9.51
N ARG A 288 37.53 -21.63 9.21
CA ARG A 288 36.94 -21.58 7.87
C ARG A 288 35.47 -21.16 7.91
N ILE A 289 35.12 -20.29 7.01
CA ILE A 289 33.73 -19.86 6.77
C ILE A 289 33.31 -20.38 5.39
N VAL A 290 32.17 -21.06 5.34
CA VAL A 290 31.56 -21.56 4.10
C VAL A 290 30.16 -20.98 3.97
N VAL A 291 29.92 -20.22 2.91
CA VAL A 291 28.62 -19.62 2.60
C VAL A 291 27.87 -20.51 1.62
N ARG A 292 26.87 -21.24 2.11
CA ARG A 292 26.13 -22.24 1.34
C ARG A 292 24.67 -22.35 1.74
N THR A 293 23.86 -23.01 0.92
CA THR A 293 22.49 -23.41 1.26
C THR A 293 22.49 -24.72 2.07
N GLN A 294 21.37 -24.99 2.76
CA GLN A 294 21.25 -26.17 3.60
C GLN A 294 20.33 -27.24 2.97
N SER A 295 20.45 -28.48 3.43
CA SER A 295 19.47 -29.52 3.10
C SER A 295 18.12 -29.20 3.74
N GLU A 296 17.04 -29.60 3.09
CA GLU A 296 15.67 -29.36 3.63
C GLU A 296 15.51 -30.06 5.00
N GLY A 297 15.04 -29.30 5.99
CA GLY A 297 14.82 -29.77 7.35
C GLY A 297 16.06 -29.72 8.26
N THR A 298 17.13 -29.01 7.88
CA THR A 298 18.31 -28.81 8.75
C THR A 298 17.90 -27.95 9.98
N PRO A 299 18.07 -28.49 11.22
CA PRO A 299 17.69 -27.73 12.42
C PRO A 299 18.68 -26.59 12.70
N PHE A 300 18.15 -25.45 13.11
CA PHE A 300 18.91 -24.26 13.47
C PHE A 300 18.26 -23.50 14.62
N VAL A 301 19.04 -23.07 15.61
CA VAL A 301 18.55 -22.29 16.75
C VAL A 301 19.08 -20.87 16.64
N THR A 302 18.20 -19.90 16.59
CA THR A 302 18.51 -18.48 16.51
C THR A 302 18.94 -17.89 17.86
N LEU A 303 19.54 -16.68 17.86
CA LEU A 303 20.02 -15.98 19.07
C LEU A 303 18.94 -15.78 20.13
N ASP A 304 17.68 -15.63 19.75
CA ASP A 304 16.51 -15.53 20.64
C ASP A 304 16.07 -16.90 21.22
N GLY A 305 16.67 -17.99 20.75
CA GLY A 305 16.42 -19.34 21.23
C GLY A 305 15.30 -20.08 20.50
N GLU A 306 14.73 -19.51 19.45
CA GLU A 306 13.71 -20.15 18.62
C GLU A 306 14.32 -21.19 17.67
N GLU A 307 13.61 -22.30 17.44
CA GLU A 307 14.03 -23.35 16.53
C GLU A 307 13.43 -23.16 15.12
N HIS A 308 14.29 -23.21 14.11
CA HIS A 308 13.91 -23.11 12.70
C HIS A 308 14.40 -24.32 11.92
N LEU A 309 13.70 -24.67 10.85
CA LEU A 309 14.12 -25.71 9.90
C LEU A 309 14.55 -25.04 8.59
N LEU A 310 15.85 -25.05 8.33
CA LEU A 310 16.46 -24.51 7.12
C LEU A 310 16.22 -25.42 5.92
N GLY A 311 16.36 -24.90 4.72
CA GLY A 311 16.18 -25.63 3.49
C GLY A 311 17.03 -25.13 2.32
N GLU A 312 16.80 -25.69 1.13
CA GLU A 312 17.59 -25.42 -0.10
C GLU A 312 17.58 -23.96 -0.55
N HIS A 313 16.63 -23.17 -0.07
CA HIS A 313 16.53 -21.74 -0.37
C HIS A 313 17.02 -20.82 0.76
N ASP A 314 17.52 -21.40 1.86
CA ASP A 314 18.07 -20.64 2.97
C ASP A 314 19.60 -20.62 2.88
N LEU A 315 20.12 -19.42 2.62
CA LEU A 315 21.57 -19.21 2.62
C LEU A 315 22.06 -19.16 4.07
N SER A 316 23.10 -19.91 4.38
CA SER A 316 23.68 -19.96 5.71
C SER A 316 25.18 -19.68 5.66
N ILE A 317 25.67 -19.02 6.69
CA ILE A 317 27.09 -18.88 6.98
C ILE A 317 27.44 -20.02 7.93
N CYS A 318 28.34 -20.88 7.50
CA CYS A 318 28.74 -22.08 8.22
C CYS A 318 30.22 -22.01 8.64
N ASN A 319 30.57 -22.66 9.74
CA ASN A 319 31.96 -23.09 9.98
C ASN A 319 32.23 -24.41 9.24
N ALA A 320 33.31 -25.09 9.52
CA ALA A 320 33.65 -26.36 8.87
C ALA A 320 32.63 -27.50 9.14
N GLU A 321 31.81 -27.39 10.19
CA GLU A 321 30.93 -28.47 10.65
C GLU A 321 29.45 -28.14 10.54
N GLU A 322 29.02 -26.94 10.93
CA GLU A 322 27.63 -26.57 11.16
C GLU A 322 27.28 -25.15 10.73
N PRO A 323 25.98 -24.81 10.50
CA PRO A 323 25.54 -23.44 10.24
C PRO A 323 25.63 -22.59 11.51
N MET A 324 26.15 -21.38 11.35
CA MET A 324 26.33 -20.37 12.42
C MET A 324 25.34 -19.21 12.33
N CYS A 325 24.85 -18.91 11.13
CA CYS A 325 23.96 -17.77 10.88
C CYS A 325 23.08 -18.02 9.66
N ILE A 326 21.82 -17.58 9.70
CA ILE A 326 21.00 -17.41 8.49
C ILE A 326 21.48 -16.13 7.83
N ALA A 327 22.20 -16.26 6.73
CA ALA A 327 22.92 -15.18 6.08
C ALA A 327 22.05 -13.93 5.85
N GLY A 328 22.47 -12.79 6.41
CA GLY A 328 21.78 -11.50 6.28
C GLY A 328 20.41 -11.42 6.97
N VAL A 329 19.99 -12.45 7.73
CA VAL A 329 18.69 -12.48 8.43
C VAL A 329 18.87 -12.51 9.94
N PHE A 330 19.48 -13.60 10.49
CA PHE A 330 19.56 -13.75 11.94
C PHE A 330 20.75 -14.65 12.36
N GLY A 331 21.47 -14.23 13.41
CA GLY A 331 22.58 -15.00 13.99
C GLY A 331 22.12 -16.25 14.74
N GLY A 332 22.97 -17.26 14.84
CA GLY A 332 22.75 -18.48 15.61
C GLY A 332 23.24 -18.34 17.06
N LYS A 333 22.57 -19.04 17.97
CA LYS A 333 22.83 -19.02 19.41
C LYS A 333 24.24 -19.45 19.81
N GLY A 334 24.88 -20.32 19.01
CA GLY A 334 26.17 -20.88 19.35
C GLY A 334 27.39 -20.10 18.86
N SER A 335 27.22 -19.01 18.07
CA SER A 335 28.33 -18.32 17.38
C SER A 335 28.40 -16.83 17.66
N GLY A 336 27.51 -16.29 18.48
CA GLY A 336 27.51 -14.88 18.86
C GLY A 336 28.63 -14.51 19.84
N THR A 337 28.78 -13.20 20.08
CA THR A 337 29.75 -12.65 21.03
C THR A 337 29.16 -12.59 22.44
N TYR A 338 29.95 -13.05 23.42
CA TYR A 338 29.57 -13.05 24.84
C TYR A 338 30.62 -12.28 25.65
N ASP A 339 30.37 -12.02 26.91
CA ASP A 339 31.29 -11.32 27.81
C ASP A 339 32.68 -12.00 27.95
N THR A 340 32.74 -13.30 27.63
CA THR A 340 33.97 -14.09 27.67
C THR A 340 34.75 -14.11 26.35
N THR A 341 34.16 -13.55 25.28
CA THR A 341 34.78 -13.55 23.95
C THR A 341 35.99 -12.63 23.91
N THR A 342 37.13 -13.15 23.47
CA THR A 342 38.42 -12.39 23.37
C THR A 342 38.89 -12.27 21.92
N ASN A 343 38.43 -13.11 21.04
CA ASN A 343 38.79 -13.12 19.62
C ASN A 343 37.50 -13.07 18.78
N VAL A 344 37.46 -12.18 17.81
CA VAL A 344 36.26 -11.99 16.99
C VAL A 344 36.59 -12.07 15.49
N VAL A 345 35.61 -12.49 14.72
CA VAL A 345 35.60 -12.40 13.25
C VAL A 345 34.49 -11.47 12.83
N LEU A 346 34.85 -10.33 12.27
CA LEU A 346 33.92 -9.40 11.67
C LEU A 346 33.59 -9.84 10.25
N GLU A 347 32.30 -9.85 9.91
CA GLU A 347 31.74 -10.13 8.58
C GLU A 347 31.19 -8.84 7.96
N SER A 348 31.45 -8.68 6.66
CA SER A 348 30.77 -7.70 5.81
C SER A 348 30.52 -8.30 4.45
N ALA A 349 29.27 -8.49 4.06
CA ALA A 349 28.91 -9.24 2.86
C ALA A 349 27.89 -8.51 1.99
N TYR A 350 27.75 -8.95 0.73
CA TYR A 350 26.65 -8.58 -0.16
C TYR A 350 25.88 -9.85 -0.57
N PHE A 351 24.69 -9.97 -0.02
CA PHE A 351 23.75 -11.05 -0.34
C PHE A 351 22.72 -10.60 -1.36
N HIS A 352 22.27 -11.52 -2.21
CA HIS A 352 21.27 -11.22 -3.23
C HIS A 352 19.90 -10.92 -2.59
N PRO A 353 19.27 -9.75 -2.86
CA PRO A 353 18.06 -9.29 -2.17
C PRO A 353 16.91 -10.30 -2.15
N THR A 354 16.67 -10.97 -3.28
CA THR A 354 15.57 -11.95 -3.40
C THR A 354 15.76 -13.16 -2.49
N TRP A 355 16.99 -13.62 -2.29
CA TRP A 355 17.29 -14.74 -1.41
C TRP A 355 17.01 -14.39 0.04
N ILE A 356 17.49 -13.23 0.48
CA ILE A 356 17.25 -12.76 1.86
C ILE A 356 15.77 -12.55 2.13
N ARG A 357 15.05 -11.91 1.20
CA ARG A 357 13.60 -11.68 1.33
C ARG A 357 12.81 -12.98 1.45
N LYS A 358 13.18 -14.03 0.67
CA LYS A 358 12.52 -15.33 0.74
C LYS A 358 12.77 -16.02 2.08
N SER A 359 14.01 -16.05 2.56
CA SER A 359 14.38 -16.64 3.85
C SER A 359 13.73 -15.88 5.02
N ALA A 360 13.82 -14.56 5.05
CA ALA A 360 13.19 -13.74 6.09
C ALA A 360 11.68 -14.00 6.20
N ARG A 361 10.98 -14.05 5.07
CA ARG A 361 9.53 -14.35 5.03
C ARG A 361 9.20 -15.80 5.42
N ARG A 362 9.99 -16.77 4.96
CA ARG A 362 9.80 -18.19 5.27
C ARG A 362 9.85 -18.43 6.78
N HIS A 363 10.80 -17.79 7.45
CA HIS A 363 11.00 -17.97 8.89
C HIS A 363 10.24 -16.94 9.74
N GLY A 364 9.55 -15.96 9.13
CA GLY A 364 8.85 -14.89 9.85
C GLY A 364 9.79 -13.94 10.60
N LEU A 365 11.06 -13.86 10.18
CA LEU A 365 12.10 -13.04 10.79
C LEU A 365 12.24 -11.70 10.05
N SER A 366 12.16 -10.59 10.79
CA SER A 366 12.38 -9.23 10.28
C SER A 366 13.37 -8.52 11.17
N THR A 367 14.53 -8.17 10.63
CA THR A 367 15.61 -7.47 11.33
C THR A 367 16.07 -6.26 10.54
N ASP A 368 16.76 -5.32 11.19
CA ASP A 368 17.38 -4.18 10.52
C ASP A 368 18.37 -4.59 9.42
N ALA A 369 19.04 -5.72 9.58
CA ALA A 369 19.93 -6.31 8.59
C ALA A 369 19.14 -6.85 7.40
N SER A 370 18.13 -7.71 7.64
CA SER A 370 17.32 -8.29 6.57
C SER A 370 16.56 -7.22 5.77
N TYR A 371 16.09 -6.18 6.46
CA TYR A 371 15.40 -5.04 5.85
C TYR A 371 16.29 -4.30 4.84
N ARG A 372 17.59 -4.17 5.12
CA ARG A 372 18.56 -3.55 4.20
C ARG A 372 18.95 -4.49 3.07
N PHE A 373 19.34 -5.73 3.38
CA PHE A 373 19.74 -6.70 2.37
C PHE A 373 18.63 -7.01 1.35
N GLU A 374 17.37 -7.17 1.79
CA GLU A 374 16.25 -7.47 0.89
C GLU A 374 15.92 -6.36 -0.10
N ARG A 375 16.36 -5.13 0.17
CA ARG A 375 16.21 -3.95 -0.71
C ARG A 375 17.43 -3.69 -1.57
N GLY A 376 18.56 -4.28 -1.22
CA GLY A 376 19.86 -4.06 -1.84
C GLY A 376 20.70 -3.04 -1.05
N ILE A 377 21.96 -3.34 -0.92
CA ILE A 377 22.96 -2.49 -0.27
C ILE A 377 24.09 -2.16 -1.26
N ASP A 378 25.04 -1.33 -0.85
CA ASP A 378 26.21 -1.00 -1.67
C ASP A 378 27.18 -2.18 -1.76
N PRO A 379 27.34 -2.86 -2.93
CA PRO A 379 28.29 -3.96 -3.08
C PRO A 379 29.75 -3.50 -2.92
N ASN A 380 30.05 -2.21 -3.14
CA ASN A 380 31.38 -1.63 -3.05
C ASN A 380 31.66 -1.04 -1.67
N GLY A 381 30.63 -0.83 -0.84
CA GLY A 381 30.73 -0.33 0.54
C GLY A 381 31.24 -1.35 1.57
N THR A 382 31.19 -2.66 1.25
CA THR A 382 31.51 -3.75 2.17
C THR A 382 32.88 -3.61 2.85
N ILE A 383 33.92 -3.33 2.10
CA ILE A 383 35.29 -3.19 2.64
C ILE A 383 35.47 -1.94 3.48
N TYR A 384 34.82 -0.86 3.08
CA TYR A 384 34.85 0.38 3.85
C TYR A 384 34.21 0.20 5.23
N ALA A 385 33.02 -0.37 5.28
CA ALA A 385 32.32 -0.64 6.52
C ALA A 385 33.09 -1.63 7.44
N LEU A 386 33.67 -2.69 6.85
CA LEU A 386 34.50 -3.65 7.57
C LEU A 386 35.71 -2.98 8.23
N LYS A 387 36.42 -2.10 7.50
CA LYS A 387 37.55 -1.33 8.02
C LYS A 387 37.15 -0.39 9.15
N GLN A 388 36.04 0.33 9.01
CA GLN A 388 35.53 1.21 10.06
C GLN A 388 35.18 0.44 11.34
N ALA A 389 34.51 -0.71 11.22
CA ALA A 389 34.21 -1.57 12.36
C ALA A 389 35.49 -2.10 13.03
N ALA A 390 36.46 -2.54 12.25
CA ALA A 390 37.74 -3.03 12.77
C ALA A 390 38.53 -1.93 13.52
N ILE A 391 38.58 -0.71 12.99
CA ILE A 391 39.19 0.44 13.67
C ILE A 391 38.51 0.69 15.00
N LEU A 392 37.19 0.72 15.03
CA LEU A 392 36.41 0.92 16.27
C LEU A 392 36.61 -0.22 17.27
N CYS A 393 36.68 -1.48 16.84
CA CYS A 393 37.00 -2.61 17.71
C CYS A 393 38.42 -2.48 18.33
N CYS A 394 39.41 -2.03 17.55
CA CYS A 394 40.75 -1.76 18.10
C CYS A 394 40.73 -0.62 19.14
N GLN A 395 39.98 0.46 18.86
CA GLN A 395 39.94 1.62 19.74
C GLN A 395 39.11 1.38 21.03
N LEU A 396 37.97 0.70 20.91
CA LEU A 396 36.99 0.58 22.00
C LEU A 396 37.10 -0.74 22.76
N ALA A 397 37.56 -1.80 22.12
CA ALA A 397 37.72 -3.11 22.75
C ALA A 397 39.19 -3.52 22.94
N GLY A 398 40.16 -2.69 22.53
CA GLY A 398 41.62 -2.97 22.70
C GLY A 398 42.14 -4.07 21.78
N GLY A 399 41.35 -4.51 20.83
CA GLY A 399 41.71 -5.60 19.90
C GLY A 399 42.84 -5.27 18.93
N LYS A 400 43.42 -6.30 18.32
CA LYS A 400 44.46 -6.21 17.28
C LYS A 400 44.00 -6.93 16.04
N VAL A 401 44.11 -6.27 14.90
CA VAL A 401 43.78 -6.89 13.59
C VAL A 401 44.77 -8.02 13.31
N SER A 402 44.27 -9.25 13.16
CA SER A 402 45.08 -10.48 13.20
C SER A 402 45.08 -11.32 11.91
N MET A 403 44.64 -10.70 10.81
CA MET A 403 44.77 -11.20 9.44
C MET A 403 44.60 -10.09 8.42
N GLN A 404 45.07 -10.32 7.19
CA GLN A 404 44.68 -9.51 6.04
C GLN A 404 43.18 -9.66 5.82
N ILE A 405 42.50 -8.62 5.30
CA ILE A 405 41.09 -8.76 4.91
C ILE A 405 40.97 -9.86 3.86
N ASN A 406 40.18 -10.88 4.15
CA ASN A 406 39.81 -11.89 3.16
C ASN A 406 38.55 -11.42 2.46
N ASP A 407 38.66 -11.04 1.16
CA ASP A 407 37.56 -10.51 0.33
C ASP A 407 37.35 -11.40 -0.88
N VAL A 408 36.29 -12.19 -0.86
CA VAL A 408 35.91 -13.08 -1.95
C VAL A 408 34.81 -12.38 -2.77
N TYR A 409 35.15 -11.87 -3.96
CA TYR A 409 34.24 -11.16 -4.89
C TYR A 409 34.42 -11.72 -6.30
N PRO A 410 33.81 -12.91 -6.62
CA PRO A 410 34.04 -13.63 -7.87
C PRO A 410 33.64 -12.85 -9.13
N ALA A 411 32.57 -12.08 -9.04
CA ALA A 411 32.02 -11.30 -10.15
C ALA A 411 31.64 -9.89 -9.67
N PRO A 412 32.55 -8.91 -9.80
CA PRO A 412 32.31 -7.54 -9.38
C PRO A 412 31.12 -6.93 -10.10
N ILE A 413 30.25 -6.28 -9.33
CA ILE A 413 29.08 -5.55 -9.84
C ILE A 413 29.58 -4.18 -10.32
N ALA A 414 29.40 -3.91 -11.62
CA ALA A 414 29.78 -2.65 -12.22
C ALA A 414 28.70 -1.58 -12.00
N ASP A 415 29.11 -0.33 -12.05
CA ASP A 415 28.18 0.80 -12.11
C ASP A 415 27.35 0.75 -13.40
N ALA A 416 26.11 1.22 -13.33
CA ALA A 416 25.23 1.28 -14.49
C ALA A 416 25.57 2.50 -15.36
N GLN A 417 25.74 2.29 -16.66
CA GLN A 417 26.00 3.40 -17.59
C GLN A 417 24.70 3.87 -18.22
N VAL A 418 24.33 5.14 -18.00
CA VAL A 418 23.10 5.74 -18.48
C VAL A 418 23.40 6.98 -19.32
N ARG A 419 22.90 7.00 -20.58
CA ARG A 419 22.92 8.23 -21.42
C ARG A 419 21.67 9.03 -21.11
N LEU A 420 21.84 10.32 -20.76
CA LEU A 420 20.79 11.30 -20.55
C LEU A 420 20.90 12.42 -21.60
N ASP A 421 19.92 12.52 -22.49
CA ASP A 421 19.81 13.62 -23.43
C ASP A 421 19.13 14.83 -22.76
N TYR A 422 19.66 16.03 -22.95
CA TYR A 422 19.18 17.27 -22.34
C TYR A 422 17.73 17.59 -22.77
N GLU A 423 17.44 17.45 -24.08
CA GLU A 423 16.10 17.68 -24.61
C GLU A 423 15.07 16.69 -24.00
N TYR A 424 15.48 15.42 -23.81
CA TYR A 424 14.61 14.43 -23.16
C TYR A 424 14.33 14.81 -21.71
N CYS A 425 15.35 15.26 -20.97
CA CYS A 425 15.24 15.71 -19.60
C CYS A 425 14.27 16.89 -19.47
N ASP A 426 14.51 17.97 -20.24
CA ASP A 426 13.70 19.17 -20.22
C ASP A 426 12.24 18.91 -20.64
N ARG A 427 12.03 18.05 -21.63
CA ARG A 427 10.70 17.65 -22.09
C ARG A 427 9.94 16.85 -21.04
N LEU A 428 10.60 15.94 -20.33
CA LEU A 428 9.96 15.10 -19.30
C LEU A 428 9.63 15.93 -18.06
N ILE A 429 10.50 16.83 -17.65
CA ILE A 429 10.28 17.79 -16.56
C ILE A 429 9.21 18.84 -16.94
N GLY A 430 9.14 19.21 -18.22
CA GLY A 430 8.28 20.28 -18.72
C GLY A 430 8.85 21.69 -18.59
N LYS A 431 10.15 21.81 -18.23
CA LYS A 431 10.90 23.05 -18.05
C LYS A 431 12.37 22.82 -18.37
N ALA A 432 12.98 23.76 -19.09
CA ALA A 432 14.42 23.78 -19.28
C ALA A 432 15.10 24.28 -17.99
N ILE A 433 15.92 23.43 -17.39
CA ILE A 433 16.60 23.76 -16.12
C ILE A 433 18.08 24.10 -16.29
N GLY A 434 18.60 23.92 -17.49
CA GLY A 434 20.00 24.23 -17.86
C GLY A 434 20.98 23.10 -17.64
N HIS A 435 21.90 22.92 -18.60
CA HIS A 435 22.84 21.80 -18.63
C HIS A 435 23.77 21.75 -17.41
N ASP A 436 24.27 22.92 -16.96
CA ASP A 436 25.13 22.99 -15.77
C ASP A 436 24.44 22.57 -14.51
N MET A 437 23.14 22.88 -14.35
CA MET A 437 22.32 22.45 -13.22
C MET A 437 22.09 20.94 -13.24
N ILE A 438 21.79 20.36 -14.41
CA ILE A 438 21.62 18.91 -14.57
C ILE A 438 22.89 18.18 -14.15
N ARG A 439 24.05 18.63 -14.66
CA ARG A 439 25.37 18.09 -14.31
C ARG A 439 25.66 18.22 -12.82
N GLN A 440 25.48 19.40 -12.25
CA GLN A 440 25.74 19.66 -10.83
C GLN A 440 24.92 18.75 -9.91
N ILE A 441 23.63 18.55 -10.24
CA ILE A 441 22.76 17.66 -9.45
C ILE A 441 23.23 16.22 -9.55
N ALA A 442 23.51 15.72 -10.77
CA ALA A 442 23.99 14.37 -11.00
C ALA A 442 25.29 14.09 -10.21
N GLU A 443 26.28 14.99 -10.31
CA GLU A 443 27.55 14.88 -9.57
C GLU A 443 27.35 14.95 -8.05
N SER A 444 26.39 15.76 -7.57
CA SER A 444 26.08 15.87 -6.13
C SER A 444 25.45 14.59 -5.57
N LEU A 445 24.84 13.77 -6.42
CA LEU A 445 24.33 12.43 -6.10
C LEU A 445 25.34 11.32 -6.40
N GLU A 446 26.62 11.66 -6.52
CA GLU A 446 27.74 10.75 -6.79
C GLU A 446 27.65 10.02 -8.16
N MET A 447 26.81 10.48 -9.10
CA MET A 447 26.80 9.99 -10.47
C MET A 447 27.98 10.63 -11.22
N LYS A 448 28.87 9.80 -11.75
CA LYS A 448 30.08 10.29 -12.41
C LYS A 448 29.80 10.58 -13.88
N VAL A 449 30.09 11.80 -14.32
CA VAL A 449 30.05 12.15 -15.76
C VAL A 449 31.28 11.56 -16.45
N VAL A 450 31.07 10.57 -17.32
CA VAL A 450 32.14 9.90 -18.07
C VAL A 450 32.32 10.46 -19.47
N ALA A 451 31.25 11.02 -20.05
CA ALA A 451 31.30 11.75 -21.31
C ALA A 451 30.19 12.81 -21.35
N GLU A 452 30.44 13.89 -22.08
CA GLU A 452 29.50 14.98 -22.32
C GLU A 452 29.64 15.50 -23.73
N ASP A 453 28.53 15.78 -24.40
CA ASP A 453 28.49 16.42 -25.70
C ASP A 453 27.38 17.52 -25.72
N ALA A 454 27.14 18.11 -26.86
CA ALA A 454 26.13 19.18 -27.00
C ALA A 454 24.68 18.67 -26.77
N GLU A 455 24.44 17.36 -26.86
CA GLU A 455 23.12 16.75 -26.78
C GLU A 455 22.84 16.17 -25.40
N GLY A 456 23.86 15.77 -24.62
CA GLY A 456 23.63 15.15 -23.31
C GLY A 456 24.87 14.67 -22.58
N LEU A 457 24.60 13.91 -21.49
CA LEU A 457 25.58 13.32 -20.58
C LEU A 457 25.58 11.80 -20.69
N VAL A 458 26.75 11.18 -20.48
CA VAL A 458 26.84 9.75 -20.13
C VAL A 458 27.28 9.68 -18.67
N LEU A 459 26.49 9.03 -17.86
CA LEU A 459 26.67 8.92 -16.41
C LEU A 459 27.00 7.49 -16.02
N ASP A 460 28.04 7.29 -15.21
CA ASP A 460 28.22 6.07 -14.44
C ASP A 460 27.44 6.25 -13.13
N VAL A 461 26.38 5.48 -12.96
CA VAL A 461 25.50 5.48 -11.81
C VAL A 461 26.02 4.45 -10.82
N PRO A 462 26.33 4.83 -9.55
CA PRO A 462 26.90 3.91 -8.59
C PRO A 462 26.05 2.67 -8.37
N ALA A 463 26.67 1.50 -8.20
CA ALA A 463 26.01 0.20 -8.07
C ALA A 463 25.03 0.10 -6.88
N TYR A 464 25.15 0.98 -5.88
CA TYR A 464 24.19 1.05 -4.77
C TYR A 464 22.84 1.67 -5.18
N ARG A 465 22.76 2.38 -6.33
CA ARG A 465 21.50 2.91 -6.90
C ARG A 465 20.85 1.83 -7.77
N THR A 466 20.25 0.85 -7.10
CA THR A 466 19.61 -0.28 -7.79
C THR A 466 18.37 0.11 -8.59
N ASP A 467 17.80 1.26 -8.30
CA ASP A 467 16.60 1.86 -8.90
C ASP A 467 16.90 2.68 -10.17
N VAL A 468 18.11 3.20 -10.32
CA VAL A 468 18.48 4.12 -11.41
C VAL A 468 19.18 3.37 -12.54
N GLN A 469 18.39 2.90 -13.51
CA GLN A 469 18.86 2.08 -14.64
C GLN A 469 18.57 2.70 -16.01
N ARG A 470 17.68 3.69 -16.07
CA ARG A 470 17.16 4.28 -17.30
C ARG A 470 17.28 5.81 -17.27
N PRO A 471 17.23 6.49 -18.43
CA PRO A 471 17.24 7.97 -18.46
C PRO A 471 16.13 8.62 -17.62
N CYS A 472 14.92 8.04 -17.60
CA CYS A 472 13.80 8.57 -16.79
C CYS A 472 14.07 8.50 -15.30
N ASP A 473 14.81 7.49 -14.83
CA ASP A 473 15.16 7.35 -13.42
C ASP A 473 16.16 8.45 -13.00
N VAL A 474 17.10 8.80 -13.89
CA VAL A 474 18.01 9.94 -13.68
C VAL A 474 17.25 11.27 -13.69
N VAL A 475 16.25 11.42 -14.57
CA VAL A 475 15.40 12.63 -14.60
C VAL A 475 14.60 12.78 -13.30
N GLU A 476 14.11 11.69 -12.74
CA GLU A 476 13.44 11.68 -11.43
C GLU A 476 14.35 12.23 -10.33
N ASP A 477 15.59 11.73 -10.26
CA ASP A 477 16.59 12.20 -9.29
C ASP A 477 16.93 13.69 -9.49
N ILE A 478 17.10 14.12 -10.72
CA ILE A 478 17.34 15.53 -11.04
C ILE A 478 16.16 16.39 -10.58
N LEU A 479 14.94 15.98 -10.87
CA LEU A 479 13.73 16.74 -10.55
C LEU A 479 13.45 16.83 -9.04
N ARG A 480 13.66 15.74 -8.28
CA ARG A 480 13.47 15.77 -6.81
C ARG A 480 14.48 16.71 -6.13
N ILE A 481 15.73 16.79 -6.58
CA ILE A 481 16.73 17.71 -6.03
C ILE A 481 16.51 19.14 -6.56
N TYR A 482 16.14 19.30 -7.83
CA TYR A 482 15.74 20.60 -8.37
C TYR A 482 14.54 21.17 -7.63
N GLY A 483 13.61 20.33 -7.22
CA GLY A 483 12.38 20.61 -6.47
C GLY A 483 11.17 20.74 -7.39
N TYR A 484 10.18 19.87 -7.18
CA TYR A 484 8.93 19.83 -7.95
C TYR A 484 8.20 21.19 -7.97
N ASN A 485 8.22 21.92 -6.85
CA ASN A 485 7.57 23.22 -6.71
C ASN A 485 8.23 24.34 -7.52
N ASN A 486 9.43 24.10 -8.09
CA ASN A 486 10.13 25.04 -8.94
C ASN A 486 9.77 24.88 -10.43
N VAL A 487 8.87 23.93 -10.74
CA VAL A 487 8.30 23.75 -12.08
C VAL A 487 6.94 24.43 -12.13
N GLU A 488 6.76 25.39 -13.01
CA GLU A 488 5.53 26.15 -13.14
C GLU A 488 4.41 25.27 -13.71
N ILE A 489 3.23 25.34 -13.09
CA ILE A 489 2.05 24.67 -13.62
C ILE A 489 1.55 25.48 -14.83
N PRO A 490 1.47 24.88 -16.04
CA PRO A 490 1.00 25.59 -17.21
C PRO A 490 -0.47 25.99 -17.05
N THR A 491 -0.78 27.24 -17.42
CA THR A 491 -2.16 27.76 -17.38
C THR A 491 -3.04 27.23 -18.52
N GLN A 492 -2.42 26.61 -19.53
CA GLN A 492 -3.09 26.05 -20.70
C GLN A 492 -2.61 24.62 -20.97
N LEU A 493 -3.56 23.70 -21.11
CA LEU A 493 -3.31 22.36 -21.61
C LEU A 493 -3.43 22.36 -23.14
N LYS A 494 -2.34 22.06 -23.85
CA LYS A 494 -2.38 21.82 -25.29
C LYS A 494 -2.65 20.34 -25.53
N SER A 495 -3.85 20.02 -26.00
CA SER A 495 -4.24 18.64 -26.34
C SER A 495 -4.79 18.59 -27.78
N SER A 496 -4.42 17.55 -28.51
CA SER A 496 -5.06 17.24 -29.80
C SER A 496 -6.35 16.45 -29.53
N LEU A 497 -7.50 17.12 -29.63
CA LEU A 497 -8.82 16.50 -29.44
C LEU A 497 -9.36 15.79 -30.70
N THR A 498 -8.54 15.66 -31.75
CA THR A 498 -8.97 15.13 -33.06
C THR A 498 -8.96 13.61 -33.13
N VAL A 499 -8.27 12.93 -32.23
CA VAL A 499 -8.23 11.47 -32.18
C VAL A 499 -9.35 10.96 -31.28
N GLN A 500 -10.34 10.26 -31.86
CA GLN A 500 -11.36 9.54 -31.11
C GLN A 500 -11.05 8.04 -31.21
N THR A 501 -10.90 7.41 -30.05
CA THR A 501 -10.67 5.98 -29.94
C THR A 501 -12.00 5.21 -29.91
N GLU A 502 -11.96 3.90 -30.13
CA GLU A 502 -13.13 3.03 -29.91
C GLU A 502 -13.61 3.13 -28.45
N GLN A 503 -12.69 3.28 -27.51
CA GLN A 503 -12.98 3.42 -26.08
C GLN A 503 -13.72 4.73 -25.76
N ASP A 504 -13.39 5.83 -26.42
CA ASP A 504 -14.13 7.10 -26.26
C ASP A 504 -15.57 6.97 -26.75
N ALA A 505 -15.79 6.22 -27.85
CA ALA A 505 -17.14 5.95 -28.37
C ALA A 505 -17.93 5.06 -27.39
N GLU A 506 -17.29 4.08 -26.78
CA GLU A 506 -17.89 3.20 -25.79
C GLU A 506 -18.30 3.98 -24.53
N TYR A 507 -17.41 4.77 -23.93
CA TYR A 507 -17.72 5.62 -22.77
C TYR A 507 -18.84 6.61 -23.05
N ARG A 508 -18.89 7.19 -24.25
CA ARG A 508 -19.97 8.10 -24.66
C ARG A 508 -21.31 7.41 -24.67
N LEU A 509 -21.37 6.16 -25.14
CA LEU A 509 -22.60 5.37 -25.14
C LEU A 509 -22.97 4.87 -23.74
N GLN A 510 -22.02 4.50 -22.92
CA GLN A 510 -22.27 4.18 -21.50
C GLN A 510 -22.89 5.36 -20.77
N ASN A 511 -22.32 6.54 -20.91
CA ASN A 511 -22.86 7.77 -20.30
C ASN A 511 -24.25 8.11 -20.83
N LEU A 512 -24.48 7.98 -22.15
CA LEU A 512 -25.79 8.23 -22.76
C LEU A 512 -26.88 7.31 -22.20
N VAL A 513 -26.56 6.02 -21.99
CA VAL A 513 -27.48 5.04 -21.39
C VAL A 513 -27.64 5.29 -19.89
N GLY A 514 -26.57 5.62 -19.20
CA GLY A 514 -26.59 5.98 -17.77
C GLY A 514 -27.49 7.19 -17.49
N GLU A 515 -27.34 8.27 -18.26
CA GLU A 515 -28.19 9.47 -18.16
C GLU A 515 -29.67 9.13 -18.43
N GLN A 516 -29.95 8.27 -19.41
CA GLN A 516 -31.32 7.81 -19.67
C GLN A 516 -31.88 7.04 -18.47
N LEU A 517 -31.10 6.14 -17.85
CA LEU A 517 -31.54 5.35 -16.69
C LEU A 517 -31.77 6.24 -15.47
N VAL A 518 -30.86 7.20 -15.21
CA VAL A 518 -31.04 8.21 -14.15
C VAL A 518 -32.30 9.04 -14.37
N GLY A 519 -32.56 9.45 -15.62
CA GLY A 519 -33.80 10.14 -16.00
C GLY A 519 -35.08 9.30 -15.80
N CYS A 520 -34.96 7.96 -15.76
CA CYS A 520 -36.02 7.02 -15.41
C CYS A 520 -36.11 6.68 -13.93
N GLY A 521 -35.31 7.33 -13.06
CA GLY A 521 -35.29 7.14 -11.62
C GLY A 521 -34.45 5.98 -11.12
N PHE A 522 -33.47 5.53 -11.90
CA PHE A 522 -32.46 4.57 -11.46
C PHE A 522 -31.34 5.29 -10.69
N TYR A 523 -30.77 4.59 -9.75
CA TYR A 523 -29.52 4.95 -9.07
C TYR A 523 -28.40 4.06 -9.60
N GLU A 524 -27.28 4.67 -9.93
CA GLU A 524 -26.06 3.93 -10.25
C GLU A 524 -25.47 3.34 -8.97
N ILE A 525 -25.08 2.06 -9.02
CA ILE A 525 -24.35 1.41 -7.94
C ILE A 525 -23.00 0.94 -8.46
N MET A 526 -22.05 0.86 -7.56
CA MET A 526 -20.70 0.36 -7.84
C MET A 526 -20.33 -0.65 -6.77
N ASN A 527 -20.12 -1.90 -7.19
CA ASN A 527 -19.78 -3.00 -6.30
C ASN A 527 -18.38 -3.52 -6.57
N ASN A 528 -17.78 -4.19 -5.57
CA ASN A 528 -16.45 -4.77 -5.68
C ASN A 528 -16.44 -5.86 -6.78
N SER A 529 -15.36 -5.93 -7.54
CA SER A 529 -15.10 -7.03 -8.48
C SER A 529 -14.76 -8.34 -7.80
N LEU A 530 -14.29 -8.30 -6.54
CA LEU A 530 -14.09 -9.48 -5.71
C LEU A 530 -15.37 -9.82 -4.95
N THR A 531 -15.68 -11.11 -4.86
CA THR A 531 -16.93 -11.59 -4.26
C THR A 531 -16.75 -12.93 -3.53
N LYS A 532 -17.84 -13.40 -2.90
CA LYS A 532 -17.85 -14.62 -2.08
C LYS A 532 -17.91 -15.88 -2.94
N VAL A 533 -17.07 -16.85 -2.59
CA VAL A 533 -17.11 -18.20 -3.16
C VAL A 533 -18.49 -18.84 -2.99
N SER A 534 -19.11 -18.64 -1.81
CA SER A 534 -20.40 -19.24 -1.43
C SER A 534 -21.55 -18.88 -2.36
N TYR A 535 -21.50 -17.78 -3.09
CA TYR A 535 -22.54 -17.42 -4.04
C TYR A 535 -22.63 -18.40 -5.21
N TYR A 536 -21.51 -18.92 -5.67
CA TYR A 536 -21.44 -19.88 -6.77
C TYR A 536 -21.70 -21.31 -6.31
N GLU A 537 -21.26 -21.68 -5.10
CA GLU A 537 -21.46 -23.00 -4.54
C GLU A 537 -22.92 -23.25 -4.09
N GLN A 538 -23.51 -22.29 -3.38
CA GLN A 538 -24.83 -22.44 -2.77
C GLN A 538 -25.97 -22.30 -3.79
N ALA A 539 -25.78 -21.48 -4.81
CA ALA A 539 -26.84 -21.21 -5.78
C ALA A 539 -27.07 -22.35 -6.77
N GLY A 540 -26.07 -23.21 -7.02
CA GLY A 540 -26.13 -24.30 -8.01
C GLY A 540 -26.49 -23.75 -9.38
N LEU A 541 -25.87 -22.64 -9.76
CA LEU A 541 -26.17 -21.90 -10.98
C LEU A 541 -25.46 -22.53 -12.18
N ASN A 542 -26.23 -22.99 -13.15
CA ASN A 542 -25.71 -23.56 -14.40
C ASN A 542 -25.07 -22.50 -15.32
N ALA A 543 -25.42 -21.21 -15.13
CA ALA A 543 -24.92 -20.11 -15.95
C ALA A 543 -23.49 -19.68 -15.60
N TYR A 544 -23.02 -20.02 -14.40
CA TYR A 544 -21.71 -19.58 -13.87
C TYR A 544 -20.91 -20.79 -13.39
N PRO A 545 -20.27 -21.54 -14.32
CA PRO A 545 -19.50 -22.74 -13.98
C PRO A 545 -18.33 -22.41 -13.05
N TRP A 546 -18.19 -23.22 -12.00
CA TRP A 546 -17.11 -23.05 -11.02
C TRP A 546 -15.70 -23.12 -11.65
N GLU A 547 -15.55 -23.94 -12.69
CA GLU A 547 -14.30 -24.14 -13.44
C GLU A 547 -13.84 -22.87 -14.16
N GLN A 548 -14.78 -21.96 -14.45
CA GLN A 548 -14.50 -20.66 -15.09
C GLN A 548 -14.28 -19.53 -14.08
N THR A 549 -14.23 -19.84 -12.79
CA THR A 549 -14.04 -18.83 -11.76
C THR A 549 -12.57 -18.42 -11.65
N VAL A 550 -12.29 -17.13 -11.67
CA VAL A 550 -10.98 -16.55 -11.37
C VAL A 550 -10.79 -16.49 -9.85
N LYS A 551 -9.85 -17.27 -9.34
CA LYS A 551 -9.59 -17.41 -7.91
C LYS A 551 -8.46 -16.49 -7.48
N VAL A 552 -8.58 -15.86 -6.31
CA VAL A 552 -7.53 -15.05 -5.68
C VAL A 552 -6.64 -15.97 -4.86
N VAL A 553 -5.33 -15.89 -5.06
CA VAL A 553 -4.35 -16.78 -4.38
C VAL A 553 -4.30 -16.49 -2.87
N ASN A 554 -4.24 -15.20 -2.49
CA ASN A 554 -4.15 -14.76 -1.10
C ASN A 554 -5.24 -13.71 -0.81
N PRO A 555 -6.53 -14.13 -0.65
CA PRO A 555 -7.59 -13.17 -0.40
C PRO A 555 -7.48 -12.57 1.01
N LEU A 556 -7.78 -11.28 1.13
CA LEU A 556 -7.82 -10.57 2.42
C LEU A 556 -8.88 -11.14 3.38
N SER A 557 -9.95 -11.71 2.84
CA SER A 557 -11.01 -12.40 3.59
C SER A 557 -11.69 -13.45 2.71
N ALA A 558 -12.42 -14.37 3.33
CA ALA A 558 -13.25 -15.35 2.61
C ALA A 558 -14.34 -14.71 1.73
N ASP A 559 -14.75 -13.49 2.07
CA ASP A 559 -15.74 -12.73 1.31
C ASP A 559 -15.19 -12.13 -0.01
N LEU A 560 -13.87 -12.19 -0.23
CA LEU A 560 -13.17 -11.63 -1.38
C LEU A 560 -12.33 -12.71 -2.11
N GLY A 561 -12.80 -13.95 -2.07
CA GLY A 561 -12.01 -15.11 -2.54
C GLY A 561 -11.94 -15.29 -4.06
N VAL A 562 -12.88 -14.71 -4.82
CA VAL A 562 -12.98 -14.89 -6.27
C VAL A 562 -13.39 -13.60 -6.97
N MET A 563 -13.07 -13.49 -8.26
CA MET A 563 -13.60 -12.42 -9.11
C MET A 563 -15.01 -12.78 -9.62
N ARG A 564 -15.88 -11.78 -9.72
CA ARG A 564 -17.27 -11.93 -10.11
C ARG A 564 -17.43 -12.36 -11.56
N GLN A 565 -18.24 -13.41 -11.81
CA GLN A 565 -18.68 -13.82 -13.15
C GLN A 565 -19.96 -13.09 -13.60
N THR A 566 -20.60 -12.35 -12.70
CA THR A 566 -21.85 -11.62 -12.94
C THR A 566 -21.95 -10.42 -11.99
N LEU A 567 -22.68 -9.39 -12.40
CA LEU A 567 -23.02 -8.25 -11.55
C LEU A 567 -24.13 -8.56 -10.54
N LEU A 568 -24.85 -9.67 -10.72
CA LEU A 568 -26.05 -10.05 -9.98
C LEU A 568 -25.90 -9.92 -8.46
N PHE A 569 -24.89 -10.57 -7.89
CA PHE A 569 -24.74 -10.69 -6.44
C PHE A 569 -24.44 -9.36 -5.76
N GLY A 570 -23.59 -8.50 -6.36
CA GLY A 570 -23.33 -7.16 -5.84
C GLY A 570 -24.58 -6.29 -5.80
N GLY A 571 -25.43 -6.39 -6.82
CA GLY A 571 -26.73 -5.72 -6.85
C GLY A 571 -27.68 -6.25 -5.78
N LEU A 572 -27.72 -7.57 -5.52
CA LEU A 572 -28.51 -8.16 -4.45
C LEU A 572 -28.04 -7.69 -3.06
N GLU A 573 -26.74 -7.62 -2.81
CA GLU A 573 -26.18 -7.06 -1.57
C GLU A 573 -26.61 -5.59 -1.37
N SER A 574 -26.59 -4.81 -2.46
CA SER A 574 -27.06 -3.42 -2.44
C SER A 574 -28.55 -3.31 -2.13
N ILE A 575 -29.37 -4.20 -2.66
CA ILE A 575 -30.81 -4.27 -2.36
C ILE A 575 -31.03 -4.60 -0.87
N VAL A 576 -30.37 -5.63 -0.34
CA VAL A 576 -30.47 -6.04 1.07
C VAL A 576 -30.06 -4.91 1.99
N ARG A 577 -28.93 -4.25 1.68
CA ARG A 577 -28.43 -3.13 2.47
C ARG A 577 -29.44 -1.97 2.54
N ASN A 578 -30.10 -1.67 1.44
CA ASN A 578 -31.13 -0.61 1.38
C ASN A 578 -32.45 -1.04 2.06
N ALA A 579 -32.91 -2.28 1.82
CA ALA A 579 -34.12 -2.81 2.43
C ALA A 579 -34.01 -2.81 3.97
N ASN A 580 -32.87 -3.18 4.53
CA ASN A 580 -32.59 -3.12 5.97
C ASN A 580 -32.64 -1.69 6.53
N ARG A 581 -32.50 -0.68 5.67
CA ARG A 581 -32.66 0.75 5.99
C ARG A 581 -34.04 1.30 5.65
N LYS A 582 -35.01 0.42 5.42
CA LYS A 582 -36.40 0.76 5.08
C LYS A 582 -36.60 1.36 3.68
N ASN A 583 -35.62 1.25 2.80
CA ASN A 583 -35.70 1.64 1.39
C ASN A 583 -35.90 0.37 0.56
N ALA A 584 -37.17 0.00 0.29
CA ALA A 584 -37.50 -1.26 -0.38
C ALA A 584 -37.88 -1.08 -1.88
N ASN A 585 -38.17 0.15 -2.33
CA ASN A 585 -38.57 0.46 -3.68
C ASN A 585 -37.37 0.98 -4.47
N LEU A 586 -36.71 0.08 -5.21
CA LEU A 586 -35.38 0.35 -5.75
C LEU A 586 -35.32 0.08 -7.25
N ARG A 587 -34.63 0.95 -7.94
CA ARG A 587 -34.16 0.78 -9.32
C ARG A 587 -32.69 1.06 -9.37
N PHE A 588 -31.89 0.03 -9.61
CA PHE A 588 -30.42 0.12 -9.65
C PHE A 588 -29.88 -0.28 -11.00
N PHE A 589 -28.79 0.36 -11.41
CA PHE A 589 -27.98 -0.11 -12.51
C PHE A 589 -26.48 -0.06 -12.16
N GLU A 590 -25.72 -0.93 -12.79
CA GLU A 590 -24.25 -0.97 -12.69
C GLU A 590 -23.66 -1.28 -14.05
N VAL A 591 -22.69 -0.48 -14.47
CA VAL A 591 -21.77 -0.82 -15.56
C VAL A 591 -20.51 -1.37 -14.94
N GLY A 592 -20.15 -2.60 -15.25
CA GLY A 592 -18.99 -3.23 -14.64
C GLY A 592 -18.50 -4.45 -15.41
N ASN A 593 -17.28 -4.88 -15.08
CA ASN A 593 -16.66 -6.02 -15.72
C ASN A 593 -16.96 -7.31 -14.96
N CYS A 594 -17.13 -8.40 -15.71
CA CYS A 594 -17.23 -9.77 -15.25
C CYS A 594 -16.03 -10.56 -15.78
N TYR A 595 -15.57 -11.55 -15.01
CA TYR A 595 -14.29 -12.20 -15.23
C TYR A 595 -14.46 -13.71 -15.34
N HIS A 596 -13.83 -14.29 -16.35
CA HIS A 596 -13.91 -15.73 -16.62
C HIS A 596 -12.52 -16.32 -16.87
N TYR A 597 -12.30 -17.53 -16.36
CA TYR A 597 -11.11 -18.32 -16.61
C TYR A 597 -11.40 -19.44 -17.61
N HIS A 598 -10.53 -19.60 -18.59
CA HIS A 598 -10.64 -20.64 -19.64
C HIS A 598 -9.35 -21.46 -19.68
N GLN A 599 -9.36 -22.62 -19.04
CA GLN A 599 -8.22 -23.53 -18.96
C GLN A 599 -7.70 -23.94 -20.35
N ASP A 600 -8.56 -24.07 -21.34
CA ASP A 600 -8.24 -24.44 -22.74
C ASP A 600 -7.39 -23.39 -23.47
N ARG A 601 -7.36 -22.14 -22.95
CA ARG A 601 -6.60 -21.03 -23.52
C ARG A 601 -5.30 -20.74 -22.77
N TRP A 602 -5.04 -21.46 -21.68
CA TRP A 602 -3.85 -21.26 -20.87
C TRP A 602 -2.59 -21.79 -21.57
N SER A 603 -1.50 -21.01 -21.58
CA SER A 603 -0.19 -21.42 -22.08
C SER A 603 0.93 -20.82 -21.24
N TYR A 604 2.09 -21.47 -21.21
CA TYR A 604 3.30 -20.93 -20.54
C TYR A 604 3.82 -19.64 -21.19
N GLU A 605 3.62 -19.49 -22.50
CA GLU A 605 4.09 -18.31 -23.25
C GLU A 605 3.25 -17.07 -22.95
N ASP A 606 1.93 -17.25 -22.74
CA ASP A 606 1.02 -16.16 -22.44
C ASP A 606 -0.15 -16.65 -21.58
N PRO A 607 0.04 -16.73 -20.26
CA PRO A 607 -1.02 -17.15 -19.33
C PRO A 607 -2.22 -16.22 -19.31
N SER A 608 -2.06 -14.96 -19.74
CA SER A 608 -3.12 -13.95 -19.69
C SER A 608 -4.29 -14.28 -20.63
N LYS A 609 -4.06 -15.03 -21.71
CA LYS A 609 -5.11 -15.47 -22.64
C LYS A 609 -6.19 -16.34 -22.02
N ALA A 610 -5.89 -16.99 -20.91
CA ALA A 610 -6.86 -17.79 -20.17
C ALA A 610 -7.88 -16.96 -19.42
N TYR A 611 -7.60 -15.67 -19.18
CA TYR A 611 -8.48 -14.76 -18.46
C TYR A 611 -9.24 -13.86 -19.43
N VAL A 612 -10.55 -13.85 -19.30
CA VAL A 612 -11.44 -13.05 -20.15
C VAL A 612 -12.17 -12.04 -19.25
N GLU A 613 -12.17 -10.79 -19.70
CA GLU A 613 -12.87 -9.69 -19.07
C GLU A 613 -13.96 -9.20 -20.03
N GLU A 614 -15.20 -9.17 -19.54
CA GLU A 614 -16.37 -8.76 -20.33
C GLU A 614 -17.13 -7.64 -19.62
N ALA A 615 -17.42 -6.55 -20.33
CA ALA A 615 -18.23 -5.46 -19.81
C ALA A 615 -19.71 -5.83 -19.86
N HIS A 616 -20.41 -5.58 -18.76
CA HIS A 616 -21.83 -5.83 -18.57
C HIS A 616 -22.55 -4.57 -18.06
N LEU A 617 -23.85 -4.47 -18.37
CA LEU A 617 -24.77 -3.52 -17.73
C LEU A 617 -25.86 -4.34 -17.02
N GLY A 618 -25.83 -4.29 -15.69
CA GLY A 618 -26.87 -4.89 -14.84
C GLY A 618 -27.96 -3.90 -14.49
N LEU A 619 -29.22 -4.35 -14.49
CA LEU A 619 -30.38 -3.58 -14.01
C LEU A 619 -31.14 -4.39 -12.97
N TRP A 620 -31.50 -3.75 -11.87
CA TRP A 620 -32.36 -4.34 -10.81
C TRP A 620 -33.54 -3.46 -10.54
N VAL A 621 -34.73 -4.04 -10.51
CA VAL A 621 -36.00 -3.36 -10.18
C VAL A 621 -36.70 -4.20 -9.11
N THR A 622 -37.11 -3.58 -8.01
CA THR A 622 -37.79 -4.26 -6.90
C THR A 622 -38.72 -3.31 -6.13
N GLY A 623 -39.72 -3.86 -5.46
CA GLY A 623 -40.65 -3.10 -4.65
C GLY A 623 -41.78 -2.49 -5.47
N LYS A 624 -42.18 -1.29 -5.15
CA LYS A 624 -43.29 -0.60 -5.83
C LYS A 624 -42.82 0.28 -6.97
N ARG A 625 -43.52 0.19 -8.08
CA ARG A 625 -43.37 1.13 -9.21
C ARG A 625 -43.95 2.50 -8.86
N VAL A 626 -45.11 2.51 -8.23
CA VAL A 626 -45.81 3.73 -7.75
C VAL A 626 -46.23 3.50 -6.32
N CYS A 627 -45.80 4.39 -5.42
CA CYS A 627 -46.31 4.39 -4.05
C CYS A 627 -47.69 5.03 -4.01
N GLY A 628 -48.61 4.40 -3.24
CA GLY A 628 -49.97 4.89 -3.07
C GLY A 628 -50.01 6.29 -2.52
N SER A 629 -50.94 7.08 -3.08
CA SER A 629 -51.22 8.46 -2.68
C SER A 629 -52.74 8.72 -2.84
N TRP A 630 -53.17 9.92 -2.52
CA TRP A 630 -54.54 10.32 -2.78
C TRP A 630 -54.94 10.28 -4.26
N ALA A 631 -53.97 10.37 -5.18
CA ALA A 631 -54.16 10.42 -6.61
C ALA A 631 -53.98 9.09 -7.32
N HIS A 632 -53.21 8.15 -6.72
CA HIS A 632 -52.83 6.87 -7.32
C HIS A 632 -52.91 5.73 -6.31
N ALA A 633 -53.35 4.57 -6.77
CA ALA A 633 -53.21 3.34 -6.03
C ALA A 633 -51.73 2.86 -6.03
N ASP A 634 -51.38 1.98 -5.07
CA ASP A 634 -50.09 1.27 -5.10
C ASP A 634 -50.01 0.41 -6.37
N GLU A 635 -48.86 0.46 -7.02
CA GLU A 635 -48.53 -0.41 -8.15
C GLU A 635 -47.17 -1.07 -7.92
N ASP A 636 -47.13 -2.38 -7.95
CA ASP A 636 -45.90 -3.13 -7.81
C ASP A 636 -45.09 -3.11 -9.11
N SER A 637 -43.78 -3.16 -8.97
CA SER A 637 -42.86 -3.35 -10.09
C SER A 637 -43.15 -4.67 -10.82
N SER A 638 -42.87 -4.71 -12.10
CA SER A 638 -43.20 -5.86 -12.93
C SER A 638 -42.11 -6.21 -13.95
N PHE A 639 -42.18 -7.41 -14.48
CA PHE A 639 -41.33 -7.79 -15.61
C PHE A 639 -41.50 -6.89 -16.83
N CYS A 640 -42.72 -6.45 -17.09
CA CYS A 640 -43.02 -5.53 -18.20
C CYS A 640 -42.31 -4.19 -18.05
N GLU A 641 -42.22 -3.69 -16.81
CA GLU A 641 -41.48 -2.47 -16.48
C GLU A 641 -39.98 -2.64 -16.81
N LEU A 642 -39.33 -3.70 -16.30
CA LEU A 642 -37.93 -3.98 -16.59
C LEU A 642 -37.68 -4.14 -18.10
N ASN A 643 -38.54 -4.91 -18.77
CA ASN A 643 -38.41 -5.11 -20.23
C ASN A 643 -38.54 -3.80 -21.00
N ALA A 644 -39.42 -2.88 -20.58
CA ALA A 644 -39.56 -1.58 -21.22
C ALA A 644 -38.25 -0.77 -21.11
N TYR A 645 -37.57 -0.75 -19.95
CA TYR A 645 -36.27 -0.10 -19.81
C TYR A 645 -35.23 -0.72 -20.74
N VAL A 646 -35.16 -2.06 -20.80
CA VAL A 646 -34.22 -2.78 -21.70
C VAL A 646 -34.47 -2.45 -23.16
N GLN A 647 -35.75 -2.47 -23.59
CA GLN A 647 -36.13 -2.12 -24.98
C GLN A 647 -35.80 -0.65 -25.29
N ASN A 648 -35.96 0.28 -24.33
CA ASN A 648 -35.60 1.67 -24.50
C ASN A 648 -34.09 1.86 -24.64
N ILE A 649 -33.26 1.08 -23.91
CA ILE A 649 -31.81 1.04 -24.09
C ILE A 649 -31.50 0.57 -25.51
N PHE A 650 -32.06 -0.55 -25.94
CA PHE A 650 -31.81 -1.07 -27.28
C PHE A 650 -32.18 -0.08 -28.39
N ALA A 651 -33.33 0.56 -28.26
CA ALA A 651 -33.76 1.62 -29.19
C ALA A 651 -32.78 2.81 -29.18
N ARG A 652 -32.29 3.22 -28.01
CA ARG A 652 -31.35 4.33 -27.85
C ARG A 652 -30.00 4.09 -28.52
N VAL A 653 -29.48 2.85 -28.45
CA VAL A 653 -28.23 2.46 -29.11
C VAL A 653 -28.41 1.97 -30.54
N GLY A 654 -29.64 1.92 -31.03
CA GLY A 654 -29.96 1.53 -32.40
C GLY A 654 -30.03 0.01 -32.66
N LEU A 655 -30.20 -0.81 -31.61
CA LEU A 655 -30.47 -2.24 -31.77
C LEU A 655 -31.96 -2.45 -32.08
N THR A 656 -32.28 -2.89 -33.33
CA THR A 656 -33.65 -3.06 -33.78
C THR A 656 -34.13 -4.50 -33.64
N LYS A 657 -35.45 -4.73 -33.62
CA LYS A 657 -36.05 -6.07 -33.56
C LYS A 657 -35.58 -7.00 -34.68
N ASN A 658 -35.30 -6.47 -35.86
CA ASN A 658 -34.76 -7.24 -36.99
C ASN A 658 -33.35 -7.78 -36.78
N MET A 659 -32.61 -7.27 -35.82
CA MET A 659 -31.23 -7.68 -35.48
C MET A 659 -31.22 -8.72 -34.37
N MET A 660 -32.34 -8.99 -33.71
CA MET A 660 -32.45 -9.82 -32.52
C MET A 660 -33.30 -11.06 -32.75
N VAL A 661 -33.05 -12.07 -31.93
CA VAL A 661 -33.91 -13.24 -31.70
C VAL A 661 -34.19 -13.30 -30.21
N VAL A 662 -35.43 -13.49 -29.82
CA VAL A 662 -35.86 -13.57 -28.41
C VAL A 662 -36.39 -14.97 -28.14
N GLU A 663 -35.82 -15.62 -27.14
CA GLU A 663 -36.20 -16.94 -26.67
C GLU A 663 -36.48 -16.94 -25.17
N THR A 664 -37.09 -18.02 -24.66
CA THR A 664 -37.19 -18.22 -23.23
C THR A 664 -35.82 -18.54 -22.65
N SER A 665 -35.40 -17.88 -21.59
CA SER A 665 -34.13 -18.19 -20.91
C SER A 665 -34.24 -19.52 -20.17
N ASP A 666 -33.29 -20.39 -20.34
CA ASP A 666 -33.06 -21.64 -19.58
C ASP A 666 -32.13 -21.47 -18.37
N ASN A 667 -31.68 -20.25 -18.14
CA ASN A 667 -30.83 -19.91 -17.01
C ASN A 667 -31.60 -20.00 -15.66
N ASN A 668 -31.12 -20.84 -14.76
CA ASN A 668 -31.78 -21.11 -13.48
C ASN A 668 -31.69 -19.99 -12.43
N ILE A 669 -31.06 -18.86 -12.77
CA ILE A 669 -31.16 -17.65 -11.94
C ILE A 669 -32.59 -17.09 -11.98
N PHE A 670 -33.33 -17.32 -13.10
CA PHE A 670 -34.66 -16.83 -13.26
C PHE A 670 -35.71 -17.89 -12.92
N ALA A 671 -36.83 -17.50 -12.31
CA ALA A 671 -38.04 -18.29 -12.25
C ALA A 671 -38.76 -18.28 -13.60
N SER A 672 -38.67 -17.15 -14.31
CA SER A 672 -39.14 -16.96 -15.68
C SER A 672 -38.32 -15.83 -16.31
N GLY A 673 -37.79 -16.05 -17.50
CA GLY A 673 -36.94 -15.07 -18.16
C GLY A 673 -36.92 -15.16 -19.67
N LEU A 674 -36.36 -14.13 -20.28
CA LEU A 674 -36.11 -14.04 -21.72
C LEU A 674 -34.60 -13.93 -21.99
N LYS A 675 -34.16 -14.51 -23.05
CA LYS A 675 -32.84 -14.42 -23.63
C LYS A 675 -32.92 -13.71 -24.99
N VAL A 676 -32.19 -12.61 -25.09
CA VAL A 676 -32.10 -11.83 -26.33
C VAL A 676 -30.73 -12.09 -26.95
N MET A 677 -30.75 -12.53 -28.20
CA MET A 677 -29.56 -12.88 -28.98
C MET A 677 -29.50 -12.10 -30.28
N THR A 678 -28.28 -11.90 -30.79
CA THR A 678 -28.09 -11.49 -32.19
C THR A 678 -28.56 -12.60 -33.11
N ARG A 679 -28.82 -12.30 -34.39
CA ARG A 679 -29.12 -13.34 -35.37
C ARG A 679 -28.01 -14.38 -35.57
N GLY A 680 -26.79 -14.05 -35.17
CA GLY A 680 -25.64 -14.98 -35.16
C GLY A 680 -25.55 -15.83 -33.90
N GLY A 681 -26.56 -15.83 -33.01
CA GLY A 681 -26.64 -16.68 -31.83
C GLY A 681 -25.83 -16.16 -30.60
N LYS A 682 -25.29 -14.95 -30.63
CA LYS A 682 -24.59 -14.38 -29.48
C LYS A 682 -25.57 -13.70 -28.54
N THR A 683 -25.48 -14.00 -27.23
CA THR A 683 -26.31 -13.38 -26.20
C THR A 683 -26.01 -11.90 -26.08
N VAL A 684 -27.05 -11.07 -26.16
CA VAL A 684 -27.01 -9.62 -25.96
C VAL A 684 -27.51 -9.27 -24.58
N ALA A 685 -28.59 -9.94 -24.13
CA ALA A 685 -29.13 -9.74 -22.80
C ALA A 685 -29.88 -10.97 -22.29
N GLU A 686 -29.93 -11.14 -20.99
CA GLU A 686 -30.85 -12.02 -20.29
C GLU A 686 -31.62 -11.21 -19.24
N LEU A 687 -32.93 -11.38 -19.17
CA LEU A 687 -33.77 -10.61 -18.24
C LEU A 687 -34.94 -11.43 -17.73
N GLY A 688 -35.31 -11.22 -16.48
CA GLY A 688 -36.42 -11.99 -15.88
C GLY A 688 -36.69 -11.66 -14.43
N ILE A 689 -37.64 -12.42 -13.86
CA ILE A 689 -37.84 -12.44 -12.42
C ILE A 689 -36.89 -13.48 -11.80
N LEU A 690 -36.17 -13.09 -10.76
CA LEU A 690 -35.24 -14.00 -10.09
C LEU A 690 -35.96 -15.18 -9.42
N SER A 691 -35.30 -16.33 -9.37
CA SER A 691 -35.82 -17.53 -8.73
C SER A 691 -36.02 -17.33 -7.24
N HIS A 692 -37.10 -17.91 -6.69
CA HIS A 692 -37.37 -17.85 -5.24
C HIS A 692 -36.23 -18.42 -4.38
N LYS A 693 -35.48 -19.42 -4.89
CA LYS A 693 -34.33 -20.00 -4.22
C LYS A 693 -33.25 -18.94 -4.01
N LEU A 694 -32.94 -18.17 -5.06
CA LEU A 694 -31.91 -17.15 -5.02
C LEU A 694 -32.32 -15.96 -4.13
N GLN A 695 -33.57 -15.52 -4.22
CA GLN A 695 -34.09 -14.42 -3.37
C GLN A 695 -34.06 -14.79 -1.89
N ARG A 696 -34.45 -16.03 -1.51
CA ARG A 696 -34.34 -16.52 -0.14
C ARG A 696 -32.89 -16.63 0.35
N ALA A 697 -31.98 -17.11 -0.51
CA ALA A 697 -30.56 -17.18 -0.16
C ALA A 697 -29.94 -15.79 0.10
N ALA A 698 -30.47 -14.76 -0.57
CA ALA A 698 -30.07 -13.38 -0.37
C ALA A 698 -30.89 -12.63 0.71
N ASP A 699 -31.85 -13.30 1.39
CA ASP A 699 -32.76 -12.68 2.39
C ASP A 699 -33.56 -11.49 1.84
N ILE A 700 -34.09 -11.63 0.62
CA ILE A 700 -34.91 -10.61 -0.06
C ILE A 700 -36.35 -11.04 -0.09
N ALA A 701 -37.22 -10.25 0.53
CA ALA A 701 -38.67 -10.52 0.61
C ALA A 701 -39.43 -10.15 -0.66
N ASN A 702 -39.12 -9.02 -1.29
CA ASN A 702 -39.80 -8.53 -2.48
C ASN A 702 -39.29 -9.22 -3.74
N PRO A 703 -40.16 -9.43 -4.77
CA PRO A 703 -39.70 -9.88 -6.09
C PRO A 703 -38.64 -8.96 -6.65
N VAL A 704 -37.57 -9.54 -7.20
CA VAL A 704 -36.51 -8.80 -7.90
C VAL A 704 -36.56 -9.15 -9.38
N TYR A 705 -36.67 -8.14 -10.21
CA TYR A 705 -36.52 -8.21 -11.65
C TYR A 705 -35.13 -7.79 -12.04
N TYR A 706 -34.40 -8.64 -12.76
CA TYR A 706 -33.00 -8.46 -13.12
C TYR A 706 -32.78 -8.55 -14.62
N ALA A 707 -31.97 -7.69 -15.17
CA ALA A 707 -31.48 -7.80 -16.53
C ALA A 707 -29.94 -7.71 -16.53
N ASP A 708 -29.32 -8.59 -17.28
CA ASP A 708 -27.90 -8.62 -17.60
C ASP A 708 -27.70 -8.35 -19.08
N ILE A 709 -27.14 -7.23 -19.44
CA ILE A 709 -26.84 -6.84 -20.82
C ILE A 709 -25.33 -6.99 -21.04
N HIS A 710 -24.96 -7.90 -21.95
CA HIS A 710 -23.59 -8.13 -22.40
C HIS A 710 -23.12 -6.94 -23.25
N TRP A 711 -22.49 -5.96 -22.60
CA TRP A 711 -22.16 -4.67 -23.21
C TRP A 711 -21.28 -4.82 -24.45
N ASN A 712 -20.22 -5.63 -24.37
CA ASN A 712 -19.35 -5.88 -25.52
C ASN A 712 -20.07 -6.48 -26.72
N THR A 713 -21.02 -7.38 -26.48
CA THR A 713 -21.83 -7.98 -27.56
C THR A 713 -22.80 -6.97 -28.18
N LEU A 714 -23.45 -6.16 -27.34
CA LEU A 714 -24.33 -5.08 -27.78
C LEU A 714 -23.57 -4.08 -28.66
N MET A 715 -22.38 -3.60 -28.18
CA MET A 715 -21.54 -2.68 -28.94
C MET A 715 -21.12 -3.22 -30.30
N LYS A 716 -20.73 -4.50 -30.37
CA LYS A 716 -20.38 -5.15 -31.63
C LYS A 716 -21.58 -5.24 -32.58
N ALA A 717 -22.78 -5.47 -32.05
CA ALA A 717 -24.01 -5.57 -32.85
C ALA A 717 -24.41 -4.24 -33.49
N VAL A 718 -24.21 -3.12 -32.76
CA VAL A 718 -24.63 -1.77 -33.23
C VAL A 718 -23.50 -0.96 -33.90
N ARG A 719 -22.25 -1.41 -33.87
CA ARG A 719 -21.06 -0.70 -34.41
C ARG A 719 -21.22 -0.21 -35.86
N LYS A 720 -21.97 -0.94 -36.67
CA LYS A 720 -22.18 -0.63 -38.11
C LYS A 720 -23.42 0.20 -38.34
N ASN A 721 -24.22 0.48 -37.32
CA ASN A 721 -25.43 1.25 -37.47
C ASN A 721 -25.11 2.72 -37.80
N LYS A 722 -25.77 3.24 -38.81
CA LYS A 722 -25.73 4.67 -39.13
C LYS A 722 -27.02 5.30 -38.65
N LEU A 723 -26.88 6.41 -37.91
CA LEU A 723 -28.04 7.22 -37.58
C LEU A 723 -28.50 7.99 -38.84
N GLU A 724 -29.72 7.73 -39.27
CA GLU A 724 -30.34 8.41 -40.38
C GLU A 724 -31.54 9.25 -39.91
N TYR A 725 -31.51 10.52 -40.27
CA TYR A 725 -32.63 11.41 -40.00
C TYR A 725 -33.78 11.08 -40.94
N GLN A 726 -35.00 10.91 -40.40
CA GLN A 726 -36.25 10.77 -41.16
C GLN A 726 -37.23 11.81 -40.69
N GLU A 727 -37.84 12.54 -41.66
CA GLU A 727 -38.91 13.47 -41.36
C GLU A 727 -40.12 12.75 -40.76
N ILE A 728 -40.76 13.43 -39.76
CA ILE A 728 -42.02 12.94 -39.20
C ILE A 728 -43.10 13.07 -40.28
N SER A 729 -43.83 11.97 -40.47
CA SER A 729 -44.91 11.96 -41.48
C SER A 729 -45.95 13.07 -41.22
N LYS A 730 -46.31 13.82 -42.24
CA LYS A 730 -47.37 14.83 -42.24
C LYS A 730 -48.76 14.19 -42.32
N TYR A 731 -48.84 12.91 -42.61
CA TYR A 731 -50.12 12.20 -42.81
C TYR A 731 -50.50 11.42 -41.56
N PRO A 732 -51.81 11.42 -41.16
CA PRO A 732 -52.24 10.77 -39.93
C PRO A 732 -52.09 9.26 -40.00
N ALA A 733 -51.72 8.64 -38.85
CA ALA A 733 -51.81 7.20 -38.68
C ALA A 733 -53.24 6.77 -38.40
N VAL A 734 -53.60 5.55 -38.85
CA VAL A 734 -54.90 4.95 -38.61
C VAL A 734 -54.72 3.75 -37.68
N SER A 735 -55.55 3.69 -36.64
CA SER A 735 -55.60 2.60 -35.66
C SER A 735 -56.79 1.69 -35.94
N ARG A 736 -56.56 0.36 -35.88
CA ARG A 736 -57.61 -0.66 -36.05
C ARG A 736 -57.42 -1.76 -35.01
N ASP A 737 -58.51 -2.08 -34.33
CA ASP A 737 -58.49 -3.12 -33.28
C ASP A 737 -59.06 -4.45 -33.83
N LEU A 738 -58.49 -5.53 -33.34
CA LEU A 738 -58.98 -6.89 -33.56
C LEU A 738 -59.00 -7.66 -32.22
N ALA A 739 -60.15 -8.27 -31.95
CA ALA A 739 -60.23 -9.26 -30.87
C ALA A 739 -60.02 -10.65 -31.46
N LEU A 740 -58.93 -11.31 -31.06
CA LEU A 740 -58.51 -12.61 -31.59
C LEU A 740 -58.67 -13.68 -30.53
N LEU A 741 -59.51 -14.68 -30.81
CA LEU A 741 -59.62 -15.90 -30.00
C LEU A 741 -58.56 -16.91 -30.51
N ILE A 742 -57.61 -17.25 -29.63
CA ILE A 742 -56.44 -18.04 -29.99
C ILE A 742 -56.18 -19.14 -28.96
N ASP A 743 -55.40 -20.13 -29.32
CA ASP A 743 -54.90 -21.15 -28.40
C ASP A 743 -53.99 -20.54 -27.32
N ASN A 744 -54.00 -21.12 -26.12
CA ASN A 744 -53.18 -20.66 -25.01
C ASN A 744 -51.69 -20.71 -25.33
N SER A 745 -51.20 -21.59 -26.20
CA SER A 745 -49.82 -21.73 -26.61
C SER A 745 -49.36 -20.60 -27.52
N VAL A 746 -50.26 -19.89 -28.21
CA VAL A 746 -49.90 -18.80 -29.13
C VAL A 746 -49.37 -17.60 -28.37
N LYS A 747 -48.16 -17.20 -28.73
CA LYS A 747 -47.49 -16.00 -28.15
C LYS A 747 -47.82 -14.77 -29.00
N PHE A 748 -47.91 -13.57 -28.35
CA PHE A 748 -48.16 -12.31 -29.06
C PHE A 748 -47.09 -12.02 -30.12
N ALA A 749 -45.82 -12.39 -29.87
CA ALA A 749 -44.72 -12.23 -30.82
C ALA A 749 -44.98 -12.92 -32.17
N GLN A 750 -45.72 -14.06 -32.20
CA GLN A 750 -46.10 -14.74 -33.45
C GLN A 750 -47.13 -13.94 -34.25
N ILE A 751 -48.05 -13.28 -33.55
CA ILE A 751 -49.03 -12.38 -34.20
C ILE A 751 -48.32 -11.16 -34.79
N GLU A 752 -47.44 -10.55 -34.02
CA GLU A 752 -46.64 -9.41 -34.44
C GLU A 752 -45.76 -9.74 -35.64
N GLU A 753 -45.09 -10.90 -35.65
CA GLU A 753 -44.24 -11.36 -36.72
C GLU A 753 -45.06 -11.58 -38.02
N ILE A 754 -46.20 -12.27 -37.92
CA ILE A 754 -47.10 -12.49 -39.03
C ILE A 754 -47.60 -11.17 -39.60
N ALA A 755 -47.96 -10.22 -38.74
CA ALA A 755 -48.45 -8.93 -39.13
C ALA A 755 -47.43 -8.13 -39.93
N PHE A 756 -46.17 -8.04 -39.44
CA PHE A 756 -45.09 -7.35 -40.16
C PHE A 756 -44.62 -8.09 -41.41
N GLN A 757 -44.72 -9.44 -41.48
CA GLN A 757 -44.50 -10.21 -42.72
C GLN A 757 -45.57 -9.94 -43.76
N THR A 758 -46.82 -9.72 -43.32
CA THR A 758 -47.98 -9.48 -44.21
C THR A 758 -47.98 -8.06 -44.78
N GLU A 759 -47.67 -7.07 -43.94
CA GLU A 759 -47.60 -5.67 -44.36
C GLU A 759 -46.31 -4.99 -43.85
N LYS A 760 -45.32 -4.91 -44.74
CA LYS A 760 -43.96 -4.46 -44.41
C LYS A 760 -43.78 -2.94 -44.44
N LYS A 761 -44.62 -2.20 -45.17
CA LYS A 761 -44.42 -0.77 -45.45
C LYS A 761 -45.35 0.12 -44.66
N LEU A 762 -46.64 -0.24 -44.63
CA LEU A 762 -47.65 0.63 -44.05
C LEU A 762 -47.96 0.31 -42.59
N LEU A 763 -47.76 -0.91 -42.14
CA LEU A 763 -47.88 -1.29 -40.73
C LEU A 763 -46.68 -0.73 -39.93
N LYS A 764 -46.99 0.15 -38.99
CA LYS A 764 -45.95 0.81 -38.14
C LYS A 764 -45.80 0.16 -36.78
N ARG A 765 -46.90 -0.29 -36.17
CA ARG A 765 -46.92 -0.83 -34.82
C ARG A 765 -48.04 -1.83 -34.63
N VAL A 766 -47.81 -2.85 -33.79
CA VAL A 766 -48.81 -3.83 -33.35
C VAL A 766 -48.77 -3.83 -31.83
N GLU A 767 -49.88 -3.56 -31.16
CA GLU A 767 -49.96 -3.42 -29.72
C GLU A 767 -51.00 -4.38 -29.14
N LEU A 768 -50.65 -5.06 -28.06
CA LEU A 768 -51.56 -5.88 -27.28
C LEU A 768 -52.07 -5.00 -26.11
N PHE A 769 -53.36 -4.65 -26.11
CA PHE A 769 -53.90 -3.77 -25.07
C PHE A 769 -54.84 -4.46 -24.09
N ASP A 770 -55.32 -5.71 -24.41
CA ASP A 770 -56.08 -6.50 -23.46
C ASP A 770 -55.85 -8.01 -23.69
N VAL A 771 -55.82 -8.74 -22.55
CA VAL A 771 -55.68 -10.20 -22.49
C VAL A 771 -56.75 -10.77 -21.60
N TYR A 772 -57.72 -11.46 -22.19
CA TYR A 772 -58.78 -12.10 -21.44
C TYR A 772 -58.61 -13.63 -21.40
N GLN A 773 -58.58 -14.20 -20.20
CA GLN A 773 -58.63 -15.63 -19.91
C GLN A 773 -59.69 -15.86 -18.86
N GLY A 774 -60.79 -16.49 -19.19
CA GLY A 774 -61.88 -16.64 -18.22
C GLY A 774 -62.99 -17.61 -18.70
N LYS A 775 -63.97 -17.81 -17.82
CA LYS A 775 -65.01 -18.82 -17.96
C LYS A 775 -65.89 -18.69 -19.17
N ASN A 776 -65.88 -17.57 -19.92
CA ASN A 776 -66.65 -17.34 -21.10
C ASN A 776 -65.93 -17.64 -22.40
N LEU A 777 -64.73 -18.32 -22.31
CA LEU A 777 -64.00 -18.80 -23.51
C LEU A 777 -64.00 -20.33 -23.56
N PRO A 778 -63.84 -20.91 -24.72
CA PRO A 778 -63.55 -22.34 -24.85
C PRO A 778 -62.34 -22.76 -24.08
N GLU A 779 -62.37 -23.98 -23.52
CA GLU A 779 -61.24 -24.54 -22.78
C GLU A 779 -59.97 -24.59 -23.66
N GLY A 780 -58.85 -24.17 -23.15
CA GLY A 780 -57.56 -24.10 -23.87
C GLY A 780 -57.39 -22.87 -24.76
N LYS A 781 -58.34 -21.92 -24.75
CA LYS A 781 -58.28 -20.68 -25.54
C LYS A 781 -58.17 -19.42 -24.65
N LYS A 782 -57.56 -18.36 -25.23
CA LYS A 782 -57.50 -17.00 -24.68
C LYS A 782 -57.90 -15.99 -25.78
N SER A 783 -58.29 -14.79 -25.33
CA SER A 783 -58.56 -13.68 -26.24
C SER A 783 -57.49 -12.62 -26.11
N TYR A 784 -56.93 -12.21 -27.22
CA TYR A 784 -56.07 -11.04 -27.33
C TYR A 784 -56.80 -9.90 -28.05
N ALA A 785 -56.82 -8.72 -27.44
CA ALA A 785 -57.22 -7.49 -28.11
C ALA A 785 -55.98 -6.78 -28.65
N VAL A 786 -55.84 -6.73 -29.96
CA VAL A 786 -54.63 -6.26 -30.65
C VAL A 786 -54.96 -5.04 -31.48
N ASN A 787 -54.21 -4.00 -31.34
CA ASN A 787 -54.29 -2.76 -32.10
C ASN A 787 -53.20 -2.76 -33.20
N PHE A 788 -53.56 -2.39 -34.40
CA PHE A 788 -52.71 -2.26 -35.59
C PHE A 788 -52.64 -0.80 -36.00
N ILE A 789 -51.46 -0.21 -35.98
CA ILE A 789 -51.24 1.19 -36.39
C ILE A 789 -50.64 1.20 -37.78
N ILE A 790 -51.41 1.77 -38.73
CA ILE A 790 -51.10 1.78 -40.16
C ILE A 790 -50.91 3.24 -40.61
N GLN A 791 -49.83 3.53 -41.33
CA GLN A 791 -49.51 4.88 -41.81
C GLN A 791 -48.73 4.82 -43.13
N ASP A 792 -49.10 5.69 -44.05
CA ASP A 792 -48.32 5.99 -45.26
C ASP A 792 -47.56 7.29 -45.08
N ALA A 793 -46.27 7.35 -45.36
CA ALA A 793 -45.44 8.55 -45.22
C ALA A 793 -45.72 9.55 -46.34
N THR A 794 -46.37 9.15 -47.42
CA THR A 794 -46.53 9.96 -48.65
C THR A 794 -47.96 10.44 -48.91
N ARG A 795 -48.95 9.83 -48.26
CA ARG A 795 -50.40 10.18 -48.48
C ARG A 795 -51.29 9.74 -47.32
N THR A 796 -52.46 10.32 -47.23
CA THR A 796 -53.51 9.84 -46.33
C THR A 796 -54.13 8.54 -46.89
N LEU A 797 -54.24 7.53 -46.02
CA LEU A 797 -54.86 6.25 -46.39
C LEU A 797 -56.39 6.40 -46.46
N ASN A 798 -57.01 5.81 -47.46
CA ASN A 798 -58.46 5.71 -47.56
C ASN A 798 -58.97 4.37 -46.97
N ASP A 799 -60.23 4.34 -46.58
CA ASP A 799 -60.88 3.16 -45.96
C ASP A 799 -60.70 1.89 -46.75
N LYS A 800 -60.87 1.92 -48.13
CA LYS A 800 -60.67 0.75 -48.99
C LYS A 800 -59.22 0.17 -48.85
N ALA A 801 -58.24 1.01 -48.80
CA ALA A 801 -56.87 0.50 -48.64
C ALA A 801 -56.62 -0.06 -47.22
N ILE A 802 -57.19 0.52 -46.19
CA ILE A 802 -57.09 0.05 -44.81
C ILE A 802 -57.83 -1.31 -44.69
N ASP A 803 -59.07 -1.43 -45.21
CA ASP A 803 -59.83 -2.66 -45.14
C ASP A 803 -59.10 -3.81 -45.88
N ALA A 804 -58.48 -3.51 -47.02
CA ALA A 804 -57.72 -4.50 -47.78
C ALA A 804 -56.50 -5.00 -46.97
N ILE A 805 -55.83 -4.10 -46.24
CA ILE A 805 -54.68 -4.49 -45.34
C ILE A 805 -55.22 -5.33 -44.19
N MET A 806 -56.30 -4.89 -43.53
CA MET A 806 -56.88 -5.61 -42.39
C MET A 806 -57.38 -7.02 -42.82
N THR A 807 -58.03 -7.14 -43.96
CA THR A 807 -58.46 -8.43 -44.49
C THR A 807 -57.29 -9.38 -44.73
N LYS A 808 -56.17 -8.90 -45.24
CA LYS A 808 -54.95 -9.70 -45.42
C LYS A 808 -54.35 -10.12 -44.06
N LEU A 809 -54.29 -9.23 -43.12
CA LEU A 809 -53.80 -9.50 -41.76
C LEU A 809 -54.63 -10.56 -41.07
N ILE A 810 -55.96 -10.41 -41.07
CA ILE A 810 -56.90 -11.36 -40.50
C ILE A 810 -56.74 -12.75 -41.13
N ASN A 811 -56.74 -12.85 -42.47
CA ASN A 811 -56.61 -14.10 -43.15
C ASN A 811 -55.29 -14.82 -42.87
N ASN A 812 -54.19 -14.08 -42.84
CA ASN A 812 -52.88 -14.65 -42.54
C ASN A 812 -52.76 -15.11 -41.08
N ILE A 813 -53.23 -14.31 -40.11
CA ILE A 813 -53.25 -14.68 -38.69
C ILE A 813 -54.14 -15.93 -38.48
N LYS A 814 -55.34 -15.94 -39.08
CA LYS A 814 -56.24 -17.10 -39.04
C LYS A 814 -55.62 -18.38 -39.64
N ASN A 815 -54.98 -18.26 -40.79
CA ASN A 815 -54.41 -19.42 -41.49
C ASN A 815 -53.17 -20.00 -40.81
N LYS A 816 -52.34 -19.12 -40.18
CA LYS A 816 -51.10 -19.56 -39.57
C LYS A 816 -51.24 -19.94 -38.11
N LEU A 817 -52.21 -19.35 -37.38
CA LEU A 817 -52.35 -19.55 -35.92
C LEU A 817 -53.70 -20.14 -35.52
N GLY A 818 -54.56 -20.42 -36.47
CA GLY A 818 -55.89 -20.90 -36.15
C GLY A 818 -56.77 -19.91 -35.37
N ALA A 819 -56.45 -18.61 -35.48
CA ALA A 819 -57.17 -17.57 -34.75
C ALA A 819 -58.58 -17.35 -35.29
N GLU A 820 -59.55 -17.12 -34.42
CA GLU A 820 -60.91 -16.75 -34.75
C GLU A 820 -61.17 -15.30 -34.33
N LEU A 821 -62.00 -14.56 -35.06
CA LEU A 821 -62.41 -13.24 -34.63
C LEU A 821 -63.54 -13.39 -33.59
N ARG A 822 -63.41 -12.63 -32.50
CA ARG A 822 -64.34 -12.57 -31.42
C ARG A 822 -65.30 -11.39 -31.57
#